data_fdc5b6da8336d5d778f020cbd15f8567
#
_entry.id   fdc5b6da8336d5d778f020cbd15f8567
#
_cell.length_a   1.000
_cell.length_b   1.000
_cell.length_c   1.000
_cell.angle_alpha   90.00
_cell.angle_beta   90.00
_cell.angle_gamma   90.00
#
_symmetry.space_group_name_H-M   'P 1'
#
loop_
_entity.id
_entity.type
_entity.pdbx_description
1 polymer ?
#
loop_
_entity_poly.entity_id
_entity_poly.type
_entity_poly.pdbx_seq_one_letter_code
_entity_poly.pdbx_strand_id
1 'polypeptide(L)'
;VTVTYEVTQKGKKVVSSIRKAAKSADLVFLATDPDREGEAIAWHIAEAAKLTAASTRRVTFTEITADAVRRAFADPRDIDDRLVDAQQARRVVDRIVGYKLSPVLWRKVRAGLSAGRVQSAALKMIVDREREIDAFQTREYWSLEADLATDASEGVHARYPVGEKQKFVLGDEGSATAAAEASRAATWTVARVDKSERKRSAAPPFITSTLQQEASRKLGFSSKRTMAVAQQLYEGIELPGEGSVGLITYMRTDSPALSSAAQDDIAALVAERYGRNYVKRTQYKAKAKQAQEAHEGIRPTVVARTPEAVAAHLDPAQRKLYDLIWKRAVASQMAQALYDQTSVDIKAGELIFRATGSVLRFDGFVRVYLEGRDDDVEEEAGTLPELTVGQVLRLVELTPEQHFTEPPPRYTEASLVKALEEHGIGRPSTYSPTISTLMDRKYVRLDRKRFHPEDVGIVVTDLLADVFPKVIDLGFTAEMEEDLDRIASGAKPWEPLVKTFFEEVEGTIAERQEKVSRPEEATDELCPTCGEETGAKLVRKWGRYGWFLSCSRYPDCKYRRNANQSAEQAAEQAEPELTDVPCPKCGKPMIKRSGRFGPFLGCSDYPKCKGIKNLGEQSYGTCPKCGQGEIVSKRTKRGKTFYSCNRYPDCDFALWQAPLSQPCPSCGSLLAPDKDPNTATCAKCGTQVRVSELVTV
;
A
#
# COMPACT_ATOMS: atom_id res chain seq x y z
N VAL A 1 -20.06 2.10 28.38
CA VAL A 1 -18.91 2.92 27.90
C VAL A 1 -19.41 4.34 27.70
N THR A 2 -18.88 5.31 28.45
CA THR A 2 -19.22 6.73 28.28
C THR A 2 -18.11 7.38 27.46
N VAL A 3 -18.46 7.94 26.29
CA VAL A 3 -17.51 8.63 25.41
C VAL A 3 -17.50 10.11 25.75
N THR A 4 -16.34 10.65 26.11
CA THR A 4 -16.14 12.07 26.39
C THR A 4 -15.21 12.67 25.34
N TYR A 5 -15.62 13.80 24.76
CA TYR A 5 -14.84 14.52 23.78
C TYR A 5 -14.31 15.84 24.32
N GLU A 6 -13.04 16.11 24.08
CA GLU A 6 -12.40 17.38 24.46
C GLU A 6 -11.79 18.07 23.24
N VAL A 7 -11.94 19.39 23.17
CA VAL A 7 -11.35 20.20 22.12
C VAL A 7 -9.83 20.29 22.33
N THR A 8 -9.06 19.80 21.37
CA THR A 8 -7.59 19.86 21.42
C THR A 8 -7.09 21.31 21.46
N GLN A 9 -5.87 21.55 21.97
CA GLN A 9 -5.26 22.90 22.00
C GLN A 9 -5.25 23.56 20.63
N LYS A 10 -4.96 22.81 19.55
CA LYS A 10 -4.98 23.31 18.18
C LYS A 10 -6.38 23.66 17.70
N GLY A 11 -7.39 22.90 18.11
CA GLY A 11 -8.79 23.10 17.73
C GLY A 11 -9.46 24.30 18.43
N LYS A 12 -8.97 24.70 19.61
CA LYS A 12 -9.61 25.77 20.40
C LYS A 12 -9.80 27.09 19.64
N LYS A 13 -8.80 27.50 18.84
CA LYS A 13 -8.87 28.72 18.02
C LYS A 13 -9.94 28.61 16.94
N VAL A 14 -9.99 27.49 16.23
CA VAL A 14 -10.96 27.24 15.16
C VAL A 14 -12.37 27.21 15.71
N VAL A 15 -12.61 26.44 16.80
CA VAL A 15 -13.91 26.38 17.48
C VAL A 15 -14.36 27.76 17.97
N SER A 16 -13.43 28.58 18.51
CA SER A 16 -13.73 29.95 18.94
C SER A 16 -14.17 30.82 17.78
N SER A 17 -13.49 30.71 16.62
CA SER A 17 -13.86 31.46 15.42
C SER A 17 -15.23 31.04 14.88
N ILE A 18 -15.52 29.73 14.85
CA ILE A 18 -16.83 29.21 14.44
C ILE A 18 -17.93 29.71 15.38
N ARG A 19 -17.73 29.65 16.71
CA ARG A 19 -18.68 30.19 17.69
C ARG A 19 -18.96 31.68 17.50
N LYS A 20 -17.90 32.45 17.20
CA LYS A 20 -18.04 33.90 16.96
C LYS A 20 -18.91 34.17 15.73
N ALA A 21 -18.62 33.47 14.63
CA ALA A 21 -19.38 33.60 13.38
C ALA A 21 -20.82 33.13 13.54
N ALA A 22 -21.06 32.02 14.21
CA ALA A 22 -22.39 31.45 14.43
C ALA A 22 -23.32 32.38 15.29
N LYS A 23 -22.73 33.19 16.18
CA LYS A 23 -23.53 34.16 16.97
C LYS A 23 -24.19 35.26 16.15
N SER A 24 -23.67 35.58 15.01
CA SER A 24 -24.14 36.61 14.08
C SER A 24 -24.86 36.02 12.86
N ALA A 25 -25.05 34.72 12.80
CA ALA A 25 -25.73 34.02 11.72
C ALA A 25 -27.11 33.54 12.19
N ASP A 26 -28.12 33.66 11.34
CA ASP A 26 -29.46 33.13 11.58
C ASP A 26 -29.49 31.62 11.48
N LEU A 27 -28.65 31.04 10.58
CA LEU A 27 -28.56 29.62 10.29
C LEU A 27 -27.12 29.23 9.96
N VAL A 28 -26.69 28.06 10.46
CA VAL A 28 -25.37 27.49 10.20
C VAL A 28 -25.53 26.21 9.39
N PHE A 29 -24.97 26.17 8.18
CA PHE A 29 -24.95 24.97 7.36
C PHE A 29 -23.65 24.18 7.59
N LEU A 30 -23.78 22.88 7.85
CA LEU A 30 -22.68 21.94 8.00
C LEU A 30 -22.53 21.16 6.70
N ALA A 31 -21.54 21.53 5.88
CA ALA A 31 -21.34 21.03 4.53
C ALA A 31 -20.09 20.13 4.45
N THR A 32 -19.94 19.19 5.39
CA THR A 32 -18.89 18.19 5.39
C THR A 32 -19.19 17.05 4.42
N ASP A 33 -18.22 16.16 4.15
CA ASP A 33 -18.36 15.04 3.22
C ASP A 33 -19.63 14.20 3.47
N PRO A 34 -20.18 13.51 2.45
CA PRO A 34 -21.45 12.78 2.56
C PRO A 34 -21.32 11.42 3.26
N ASP A 35 -20.14 11.03 3.76
CA ASP A 35 -19.91 9.78 4.47
C ASP A 35 -20.12 9.91 6.01
N ARG A 36 -20.07 8.78 6.73
CA ARG A 36 -20.22 8.76 8.21
C ARG A 36 -19.11 9.54 8.93
N GLU A 37 -17.91 9.64 8.35
CA GLU A 37 -16.83 10.45 8.89
C GLU A 37 -17.18 11.95 8.79
N GLY A 38 -17.75 12.38 7.66
CA GLY A 38 -18.23 13.75 7.47
C GLY A 38 -19.43 14.08 8.37
N GLU A 39 -20.35 13.12 8.59
CA GLU A 39 -21.47 13.28 9.52
C GLU A 39 -20.99 13.49 10.97
N ALA A 40 -20.03 12.67 11.41
CA ALA A 40 -19.41 12.82 12.73
C ALA A 40 -18.64 14.14 12.88
N ILE A 41 -17.98 14.63 11.81
CA ILE A 41 -17.32 15.93 11.83
C ILE A 41 -18.37 17.05 12.00
N ALA A 42 -19.48 16.98 11.28
CA ALA A 42 -20.59 17.92 11.41
C ALA A 42 -21.13 17.94 12.85
N TRP A 43 -21.40 16.78 13.44
CA TRP A 43 -21.84 16.62 14.82
C TRP A 43 -20.80 17.19 15.81
N HIS A 44 -19.52 16.88 15.66
CA HIS A 44 -18.47 17.41 16.51
C HIS A 44 -18.34 18.93 16.45
N ILE A 45 -18.54 19.53 15.26
CA ILE A 45 -18.56 20.99 15.11
C ILE A 45 -19.74 21.58 15.86
N ALA A 46 -20.95 20.99 15.72
CA ALA A 46 -22.14 21.44 16.40
C ALA A 46 -21.97 21.39 17.92
N GLU A 47 -21.53 20.27 18.46
CA GLU A 47 -21.26 20.07 19.89
C GLU A 47 -20.16 21.03 20.41
N ALA A 48 -19.01 21.04 19.76
CA ALA A 48 -17.88 21.86 20.19
C ALA A 48 -18.19 23.38 20.12
N ALA A 49 -18.93 23.80 19.12
CA ALA A 49 -19.35 25.18 18.94
C ALA A 49 -20.63 25.53 19.75
N LYS A 50 -21.30 24.56 20.37
CA LYS A 50 -22.57 24.70 21.09
C LYS A 50 -23.67 25.27 20.18
N LEU A 51 -23.76 24.75 18.96
CA LEU A 51 -24.84 25.08 18.04
C LEU A 51 -26.12 24.34 18.44
N THR A 52 -27.26 24.92 18.19
CA THR A 52 -28.56 24.30 18.48
C THR A 52 -29.15 23.68 17.22
N ALA A 53 -29.95 22.64 17.35
CA ALA A 53 -30.65 22.02 16.21
C ALA A 53 -31.55 23.02 15.46
N ALA A 54 -32.11 24.02 16.16
CA ALA A 54 -32.93 25.07 15.56
C ALA A 54 -32.12 25.98 14.58
N SER A 55 -30.83 26.22 14.89
CA SER A 55 -29.94 27.11 14.11
C SER A 55 -28.96 26.37 13.23
N THR A 56 -29.08 25.05 13.07
CA THR A 56 -28.11 24.23 12.34
C THR A 56 -28.80 23.33 11.33
N ARG A 57 -28.26 23.23 10.15
CA ARG A 57 -28.71 22.30 9.10
C ARG A 57 -27.52 21.58 8.46
N ARG A 58 -27.74 20.36 8.09
CA ARG A 58 -26.78 19.51 7.35
C ARG A 58 -27.06 19.59 5.86
N VAL A 59 -26.06 19.85 5.06
CA VAL A 59 -26.12 19.74 3.60
C VAL A 59 -25.07 18.75 3.09
N THR A 60 -25.49 17.90 2.16
CA THR A 60 -24.61 16.87 1.57
C THR A 60 -24.76 16.89 0.06
N PHE A 61 -23.65 16.71 -0.62
CA PHE A 61 -23.63 16.58 -2.08
C PHE A 61 -22.53 15.60 -2.49
N THR A 62 -22.81 14.79 -3.52
CA THR A 62 -21.90 13.79 -4.05
C THR A 62 -20.99 14.34 -5.13
N GLU A 63 -21.22 15.58 -5.56
CA GLU A 63 -20.41 16.31 -6.55
C GLU A 63 -20.40 17.80 -6.23
N ILE A 64 -19.28 18.47 -6.45
CA ILE A 64 -19.13 19.91 -6.21
C ILE A 64 -19.33 20.65 -7.54
N THR A 65 -20.58 20.75 -7.95
CA THR A 65 -21.05 21.55 -9.09
C THR A 65 -22.03 22.60 -8.59
N ALA A 66 -22.15 23.74 -9.31
CA ALA A 66 -23.04 24.82 -8.90
C ALA A 66 -24.49 24.34 -8.70
N ASP A 67 -24.97 23.43 -9.55
CA ASP A 67 -26.33 22.92 -9.49
C ASP A 67 -26.53 21.91 -8.33
N ALA A 68 -25.56 21.02 -8.10
CA ALA A 68 -25.62 20.08 -6.98
C ALA A 68 -25.58 20.82 -5.63
N VAL A 69 -24.72 21.82 -5.51
CA VAL A 69 -24.63 22.67 -4.32
C VAL A 69 -25.94 23.43 -4.09
N ARG A 70 -26.51 24.08 -5.11
CA ARG A 70 -27.80 24.77 -4.99
C ARG A 70 -28.92 23.84 -4.56
N ARG A 71 -29.03 22.64 -5.13
CA ARG A 71 -30.04 21.64 -4.73
C ARG A 71 -29.86 21.22 -3.27
N ALA A 72 -28.61 20.95 -2.84
CA ALA A 72 -28.34 20.58 -1.46
C ALA A 72 -28.72 21.67 -0.45
N PHE A 73 -28.51 22.95 -0.78
CA PHE A 73 -28.93 24.07 0.06
C PHE A 73 -30.42 24.34 -0.01
N ALA A 74 -31.12 23.88 -1.05
CA ALA A 74 -32.58 23.99 -1.15
C ALA A 74 -33.30 22.91 -0.32
N ASP A 75 -32.66 21.77 -0.05
CA ASP A 75 -33.20 20.65 0.72
C ASP A 75 -32.24 20.20 1.83
N PRO A 76 -32.00 21.08 2.83
CA PRO A 76 -31.14 20.75 3.95
C PRO A 76 -31.83 19.81 4.94
N ARG A 77 -31.07 18.94 5.60
CA ARG A 77 -31.58 18.01 6.60
C ARG A 77 -30.96 18.24 7.99
N ASP A 78 -31.43 17.52 8.97
CA ASP A 78 -30.75 17.43 10.27
C ASP A 78 -29.55 16.47 10.21
N ILE A 79 -28.69 16.50 11.23
CA ILE A 79 -27.62 15.52 11.41
C ILE A 79 -28.25 14.14 11.62
N ASP A 80 -27.73 13.12 10.95
CA ASP A 80 -28.15 11.74 11.14
C ASP A 80 -27.34 11.09 12.28
N ASP A 81 -27.97 11.00 13.46
CA ASP A 81 -27.33 10.44 14.66
C ASP A 81 -26.91 8.97 14.46
N ARG A 82 -27.56 8.20 13.59
CA ARG A 82 -27.20 6.80 13.31
C ARG A 82 -25.85 6.70 12.62
N LEU A 83 -25.55 7.60 11.69
CA LEU A 83 -24.25 7.70 11.05
C LEU A 83 -23.17 8.14 12.03
N VAL A 84 -23.50 9.07 12.93
CA VAL A 84 -22.61 9.51 14.02
C VAL A 84 -22.32 8.34 14.95
N ASP A 85 -23.33 7.58 15.36
CA ASP A 85 -23.21 6.41 16.23
C ASP A 85 -22.34 5.32 15.59
N ALA A 86 -22.50 5.06 14.29
CA ALA A 86 -21.68 4.10 13.56
C ALA A 86 -20.21 4.52 13.53
N GLN A 87 -19.92 5.82 13.33
CA GLN A 87 -18.57 6.35 13.38
C GLN A 87 -17.99 6.32 14.80
N GLN A 88 -18.78 6.67 15.81
CA GLN A 88 -18.37 6.57 17.21
C GLN A 88 -18.05 5.14 17.61
N ALA A 89 -18.94 4.19 17.27
CA ALA A 89 -18.71 2.77 17.52
C ALA A 89 -17.39 2.30 16.90
N ARG A 90 -17.15 2.60 15.61
CA ARG A 90 -15.90 2.29 14.93
C ARG A 90 -14.69 2.86 15.67
N ARG A 91 -14.76 4.15 15.99
CA ARG A 91 -13.66 4.85 16.66
C ARG A 91 -13.35 4.26 18.04
N VAL A 92 -14.38 3.90 18.81
CA VAL A 92 -14.21 3.30 20.14
C VAL A 92 -13.62 1.89 20.01
N VAL A 93 -14.14 1.04 19.13
CA VAL A 93 -13.63 -0.31 18.87
C VAL A 93 -12.16 -0.25 18.44
N ASP A 94 -11.82 0.59 17.45
CA ASP A 94 -10.45 0.72 16.97
C ASP A 94 -9.49 1.27 18.05
N ARG A 95 -9.98 2.14 18.94
CA ARG A 95 -9.23 2.61 20.11
C ARG A 95 -9.01 1.53 21.16
N ILE A 96 -10.05 0.72 21.47
CA ILE A 96 -9.91 -0.42 22.37
C ILE A 96 -8.79 -1.33 21.86
N VAL A 97 -8.84 -1.74 20.59
CA VAL A 97 -7.77 -2.55 19.98
C VAL A 97 -6.41 -1.83 20.09
N GLY A 98 -6.31 -0.60 19.65
CA GLY A 98 -5.06 0.15 19.63
C GLY A 98 -4.44 0.35 21.01
N TYR A 99 -5.23 0.75 22.02
CA TYR A 99 -4.72 1.04 23.35
C TYR A 99 -4.54 -0.17 24.25
N LYS A 100 -5.31 -1.24 24.02
CA LYS A 100 -5.19 -2.46 24.82
C LYS A 100 -4.17 -3.44 24.28
N LEU A 101 -4.10 -3.62 22.94
CA LEU A 101 -3.19 -4.59 22.33
C LEU A 101 -1.79 -4.02 22.07
N SER A 102 -1.66 -2.76 21.66
CA SER A 102 -0.34 -2.17 21.37
C SER A 102 0.64 -2.23 22.56
N PRO A 103 0.22 -2.00 23.83
CA PRO A 103 1.10 -2.18 24.99
C PRO A 103 1.61 -3.60 25.18
N VAL A 104 0.86 -4.62 24.77
CA VAL A 104 1.31 -6.02 24.77
C VAL A 104 2.47 -6.20 23.78
N LEU A 105 2.32 -5.66 22.56
CA LEU A 105 3.38 -5.63 21.55
C LEU A 105 4.63 -4.90 22.06
N TRP A 106 4.47 -3.78 22.78
CA TRP A 106 5.61 -3.03 23.30
C TRP A 106 6.40 -3.78 24.33
N ARG A 107 5.72 -4.53 25.19
CA ARG A 107 6.38 -5.33 26.23
C ARG A 107 7.08 -6.57 25.69
N LYS A 108 6.48 -7.23 24.70
CA LYS A 108 6.93 -8.54 24.21
C LYS A 108 7.80 -8.44 22.96
N VAL A 109 7.58 -7.42 22.11
CA VAL A 109 8.31 -7.23 20.85
C VAL A 109 9.21 -5.98 20.94
N ARG A 110 8.65 -4.79 20.75
CA ARG A 110 9.36 -3.50 20.92
C ARG A 110 8.41 -2.31 20.96
N ALA A 111 8.86 -1.20 21.57
CA ALA A 111 8.10 0.05 21.59
C ALA A 111 7.87 0.62 20.19
N GLY A 112 6.74 1.32 20.01
CA GLY A 112 6.37 2.01 18.77
C GLY A 112 5.60 1.15 17.76
N LEU A 113 5.34 -0.13 18.04
CA LEU A 113 4.45 -0.97 17.27
C LEU A 113 2.98 -0.64 17.57
N SER A 114 2.08 -0.98 16.66
CA SER A 114 0.63 -0.80 16.85
C SER A 114 -0.13 -2.03 16.37
N ALA A 115 -1.19 -2.36 17.08
CA ALA A 115 -2.22 -3.26 16.60
C ALA A 115 -3.46 -2.44 16.21
N GLY A 116 -4.16 -2.88 15.18
CA GLY A 116 -5.42 -2.31 14.72
C GLY A 116 -6.22 -3.41 14.02
N ARG A 117 -7.52 -3.44 14.16
CA ARG A 117 -8.38 -4.49 13.65
C ARG A 117 -8.16 -4.78 12.16
N VAL A 118 -8.43 -3.80 11.30
CA VAL A 118 -8.22 -3.93 9.85
C VAL A 118 -6.74 -4.06 9.49
N GLN A 119 -5.86 -3.35 10.20
CA GLN A 119 -4.41 -3.40 10.02
C GLN A 119 -3.86 -4.81 10.29
N SER A 120 -4.27 -5.44 11.39
CA SER A 120 -3.77 -6.77 11.77
C SER A 120 -4.30 -7.86 10.85
N ALA A 121 -5.55 -7.76 10.39
CA ALA A 121 -6.11 -8.66 9.38
C ALA A 121 -5.37 -8.55 8.04
N ALA A 122 -5.10 -7.33 7.56
CA ALA A 122 -4.34 -7.12 6.33
C ALA A 122 -2.90 -7.64 6.43
N LEU A 123 -2.24 -7.44 7.60
CA LEU A 123 -0.90 -7.98 7.85
C LEU A 123 -0.92 -9.50 7.84
N LYS A 124 -1.92 -10.12 8.48
CA LYS A 124 -2.10 -11.58 8.49
C LYS A 124 -2.21 -12.14 7.08
N MET A 125 -2.99 -11.52 6.20
CA MET A 125 -3.12 -11.96 4.81
C MET A 125 -1.77 -11.99 4.08
N ILE A 126 -0.93 -10.96 4.30
CA ILE A 126 0.40 -10.88 3.69
C ILE A 126 1.33 -11.96 4.26
N VAL A 127 1.30 -12.17 5.59
CA VAL A 127 2.13 -13.21 6.26
C VAL A 127 1.69 -14.61 5.88
N ASP A 128 0.38 -14.87 5.84
CA ASP A 128 -0.16 -16.18 5.43
C ASP A 128 0.23 -16.50 3.97
N ARG A 129 0.17 -15.50 3.08
CA ARG A 129 0.63 -15.65 1.69
C ARG A 129 2.13 -15.98 1.60
N GLU A 130 2.97 -15.38 2.42
CA GLU A 130 4.40 -15.74 2.46
C GLU A 130 4.59 -17.19 2.92
N ARG A 131 3.82 -17.64 3.93
CA ARG A 131 3.84 -19.04 4.38
C ARG A 131 3.34 -20.03 3.33
N GLU A 132 2.31 -19.64 2.57
CA GLU A 132 1.86 -20.44 1.41
C GLU A 132 2.96 -20.59 0.37
N ILE A 133 3.72 -19.52 0.12
CA ILE A 133 4.84 -19.53 -0.81
C ILE A 133 5.98 -20.41 -0.29
N ASP A 134 6.35 -20.25 0.98
CA ASP A 134 7.44 -21.03 1.62
C ASP A 134 7.10 -22.52 1.72
N ALA A 135 5.83 -22.88 1.92
CA ALA A 135 5.36 -24.25 1.99
C ALA A 135 5.07 -24.88 0.62
N PHE A 136 5.13 -24.07 -0.45
CA PHE A 136 4.75 -24.53 -1.78
C PHE A 136 5.75 -25.57 -2.31
N GLN A 137 5.21 -26.66 -2.81
CA GLN A 137 5.98 -27.71 -3.47
C GLN A 137 5.79 -27.59 -4.97
N THR A 138 6.85 -27.27 -5.64
CA THR A 138 6.91 -27.23 -7.11
C THR A 138 6.65 -28.63 -7.67
N ARG A 139 5.75 -28.72 -8.63
CA ARG A 139 5.44 -29.95 -9.37
C ARG A 139 5.72 -29.74 -10.83
N GLU A 140 6.49 -30.65 -11.39
CA GLU A 140 6.78 -30.71 -12.82
C GLU A 140 5.56 -31.20 -13.61
N TYR A 141 5.39 -30.64 -14.79
CA TYR A 141 4.46 -31.10 -15.82
C TYR A 141 4.94 -30.66 -17.19
N TRP A 142 4.43 -31.31 -18.23
CA TRP A 142 4.83 -31.06 -19.60
C TRP A 142 3.63 -30.73 -20.48
N SER A 143 3.87 -29.97 -21.55
CA SER A 143 2.96 -29.77 -22.67
C SER A 143 3.64 -30.15 -23.98
N LEU A 144 2.83 -30.40 -24.99
CA LEU A 144 3.27 -30.55 -26.37
C LEU A 144 2.69 -29.38 -27.17
N GLU A 145 3.56 -28.57 -27.74
CA GLU A 145 3.18 -27.47 -28.64
C GLU A 145 3.41 -27.92 -30.08
N ALA A 146 2.35 -27.90 -30.88
CA ALA A 146 2.37 -28.36 -32.27
C ALA A 146 2.14 -27.20 -33.23
N ASP A 147 3.11 -26.96 -34.10
CA ASP A 147 2.93 -26.10 -35.25
C ASP A 147 2.53 -26.94 -36.45
N LEU A 148 1.36 -26.66 -36.98
CA LEU A 148 0.74 -27.37 -38.08
C LEU A 148 0.54 -26.40 -39.26
N ALA A 149 0.42 -26.94 -40.47
CA ALA A 149 0.10 -26.16 -41.66
C ALA A 149 -1.03 -26.82 -42.48
N THR A 150 -1.90 -25.99 -43.04
CA THR A 150 -2.88 -26.37 -44.04
C THR A 150 -2.16 -26.64 -45.40
N ASP A 151 -2.86 -27.20 -46.37
CA ASP A 151 -2.35 -27.35 -47.76
C ASP A 151 -1.99 -26.01 -48.40
N ALA A 152 -2.66 -24.94 -47.98
CA ALA A 152 -2.35 -23.56 -48.39
C ALA A 152 -1.17 -22.94 -47.61
N SER A 153 -0.48 -23.73 -46.77
CA SER A 153 0.65 -23.30 -45.92
C SER A 153 0.25 -22.27 -44.85
N GLU A 154 -1.03 -22.20 -44.45
CA GLU A 154 -1.47 -21.38 -43.34
C GLU A 154 -1.17 -22.08 -42.01
N GLY A 155 -0.61 -21.32 -41.04
CA GLY A 155 -0.16 -21.85 -39.76
C GLY A 155 -1.31 -22.11 -38.79
N VAL A 156 -1.24 -23.23 -38.06
CA VAL A 156 -2.14 -23.57 -36.97
C VAL A 156 -1.33 -24.02 -35.78
N HIS A 157 -1.38 -23.28 -34.68
CA HIS A 157 -0.73 -23.65 -33.44
C HIS A 157 -1.70 -24.38 -32.52
N ALA A 158 -1.32 -25.57 -32.04
CA ALA A 158 -2.18 -26.43 -31.21
C ALA A 158 -1.39 -26.99 -30.02
N ARG A 159 -2.08 -27.18 -28.90
CA ARG A 159 -1.48 -27.62 -27.63
C ARG A 159 -2.17 -28.86 -27.05
N TYR A 160 -1.36 -29.71 -26.41
CA TYR A 160 -1.79 -30.82 -25.56
C TYR A 160 -0.99 -30.82 -24.24
N PRO A 161 -1.56 -31.16 -23.07
CA PRO A 161 -2.99 -31.50 -22.82
C PRO A 161 -3.92 -30.30 -22.84
N VAL A 162 -5.22 -30.58 -22.99
CA VAL A 162 -6.26 -29.58 -23.11
C VAL A 162 -6.94 -29.32 -21.74
N GLY A 163 -6.74 -28.12 -21.20
CA GLY A 163 -7.41 -27.64 -19.99
C GLY A 163 -6.80 -28.14 -18.66
N GLU A 164 -7.11 -27.42 -17.58
CA GLU A 164 -6.52 -27.59 -16.23
C GLU A 164 -6.69 -29.02 -15.65
N LYS A 165 -7.79 -29.72 -15.97
CA LYS A 165 -8.04 -31.07 -15.45
C LYS A 165 -7.04 -32.11 -15.97
N GLN A 166 -6.43 -31.85 -17.11
CA GLN A 166 -5.44 -32.74 -17.75
C GLN A 166 -4.00 -32.23 -17.63
N LYS A 167 -3.77 -31.10 -16.95
CA LYS A 167 -2.48 -30.43 -16.86
C LYS A 167 -1.32 -31.37 -16.50
N PHE A 168 -1.55 -32.34 -15.64
CA PHE A 168 -0.54 -33.28 -15.14
C PHE A 168 -0.56 -34.67 -15.82
N VAL A 169 -1.20 -34.82 -16.96
CA VAL A 169 -1.19 -36.10 -17.73
C VAL A 169 0.21 -36.44 -18.19
N LEU A 170 1.00 -35.43 -18.60
CA LEU A 170 2.43 -35.56 -18.89
C LEU A 170 3.21 -35.06 -17.65
N GLY A 171 3.59 -35.97 -16.76
CA GLY A 171 4.19 -35.63 -15.47
C GLY A 171 5.72 -35.62 -15.46
N ASP A 172 6.36 -36.11 -16.53
CA ASP A 172 7.80 -36.24 -16.67
C ASP A 172 8.22 -36.21 -18.14
N GLU A 173 9.52 -36.04 -18.40
CA GLU A 173 10.13 -36.00 -19.72
C GLU A 173 9.87 -37.29 -20.53
N GLY A 174 9.89 -38.48 -19.89
CA GLY A 174 9.68 -39.74 -20.56
C GLY A 174 8.27 -39.88 -21.13
N SER A 175 7.23 -39.49 -20.35
CA SER A 175 5.84 -39.47 -20.79
C SER A 175 5.62 -38.44 -21.91
N ALA A 176 6.25 -37.25 -21.83
CA ALA A 176 6.17 -36.23 -22.86
C ALA A 176 6.85 -36.67 -24.16
N THR A 177 8.03 -37.26 -24.08
CA THR A 177 8.78 -37.76 -25.23
C THR A 177 8.02 -38.89 -25.94
N ALA A 178 7.50 -39.89 -25.20
CA ALA A 178 6.70 -40.98 -25.77
C ALA A 178 5.42 -40.46 -26.46
N ALA A 179 4.74 -39.51 -25.86
CA ALA A 179 3.58 -38.83 -26.44
C ALA A 179 3.92 -38.05 -27.70
N ALA A 180 5.06 -37.36 -27.72
CA ALA A 180 5.53 -36.60 -28.85
C ALA A 180 5.90 -37.54 -30.03
N GLU A 181 6.61 -38.65 -29.77
CA GLU A 181 6.98 -39.62 -30.79
C GLU A 181 5.75 -40.29 -31.42
N ALA A 182 4.79 -40.69 -30.59
CA ALA A 182 3.50 -41.24 -31.05
C ALA A 182 2.75 -40.22 -31.94
N SER A 183 2.75 -38.95 -31.54
CA SER A 183 2.09 -37.89 -32.31
C SER A 183 2.80 -37.57 -33.63
N ARG A 184 4.14 -37.58 -33.66
CA ARG A 184 4.92 -37.38 -34.90
C ARG A 184 4.65 -38.47 -35.94
N ALA A 185 4.43 -39.72 -35.49
CA ALA A 185 4.13 -40.81 -36.37
C ALA A 185 2.66 -40.85 -36.85
N ALA A 186 1.81 -40.08 -36.27
CA ALA A 186 0.38 -40.06 -36.53
C ALA A 186 -0.03 -39.11 -37.65
N THR A 187 -1.17 -39.37 -38.27
CA THR A 187 -1.84 -38.41 -39.14
C THR A 187 -2.59 -37.40 -38.32
N TRP A 188 -2.37 -36.12 -38.59
CA TRP A 188 -3.04 -35.01 -37.91
C TRP A 188 -4.32 -34.66 -38.64
N THR A 189 -5.46 -34.84 -37.98
CA THR A 189 -6.77 -34.64 -38.61
C THR A 189 -7.65 -33.77 -37.73
N VAL A 190 -8.31 -32.82 -38.32
CA VAL A 190 -9.32 -31.99 -37.62
C VAL A 190 -10.49 -32.86 -37.22
N ALA A 191 -10.65 -33.11 -35.93
CA ALA A 191 -11.71 -33.95 -35.38
C ALA A 191 -12.99 -33.16 -35.10
N ARG A 192 -12.85 -31.86 -34.70
CA ARG A 192 -13.98 -31.02 -34.32
C ARG A 192 -13.64 -29.56 -34.52
N VAL A 193 -14.63 -28.79 -34.98
CA VAL A 193 -14.56 -27.35 -35.10
C VAL A 193 -15.77 -26.73 -34.39
N ASP A 194 -15.52 -25.97 -33.32
CA ASP A 194 -16.54 -25.24 -32.58
C ASP A 194 -16.41 -23.76 -32.84
N LYS A 195 -17.43 -23.14 -33.42
CA LYS A 195 -17.52 -21.69 -33.58
C LYS A 195 -18.54 -21.14 -32.58
N SER A 196 -18.15 -20.14 -31.82
CA SER A 196 -19.01 -19.52 -30.81
C SER A 196 -18.79 -18.00 -30.75
N GLU A 197 -19.86 -17.28 -30.39
CA GLU A 197 -19.76 -15.85 -30.11
C GLU A 197 -19.41 -15.65 -28.62
N ARG A 198 -18.30 -15.02 -28.34
CA ARG A 198 -17.91 -14.59 -26.99
C ARG A 198 -18.21 -13.10 -26.81
N LYS A 199 -19.07 -12.80 -25.83
CA LYS A 199 -19.39 -11.41 -25.44
C LYS A 199 -18.55 -10.99 -24.24
N ARG A 200 -17.86 -9.87 -24.36
CA ARG A 200 -17.15 -9.24 -23.26
C ARG A 200 -17.87 -7.97 -22.86
N SER A 201 -18.33 -7.92 -21.60
CA SER A 201 -19.02 -6.75 -21.04
C SER A 201 -18.02 -5.75 -20.47
N ALA A 202 -18.38 -4.48 -20.53
CA ALA A 202 -17.65 -3.43 -19.83
C ALA A 202 -17.72 -3.65 -18.31
N ALA A 203 -16.67 -3.27 -17.63
CA ALA A 203 -16.65 -3.25 -16.18
C ALA A 203 -17.49 -2.07 -15.64
N PRO A 204 -18.04 -2.19 -14.41
CA PRO A 204 -18.81 -1.12 -13.77
C PRO A 204 -18.01 0.17 -13.60
N PRO A 205 -18.66 1.32 -13.41
CA PRO A 205 -18.00 2.54 -12.95
C PRO A 205 -17.14 2.27 -11.71
N PHE A 206 -16.11 3.06 -11.51
CA PHE A 206 -15.22 2.88 -10.36
C PHE A 206 -15.96 3.04 -9.04
N ILE A 207 -15.62 2.18 -8.10
CA ILE A 207 -15.74 2.37 -6.67
C ILE A 207 -14.34 2.61 -6.11
N THR A 208 -14.22 2.99 -4.83
CA THR A 208 -12.92 3.32 -4.23
C THR A 208 -11.88 2.21 -4.41
N SER A 209 -12.25 0.97 -4.17
CA SER A 209 -11.35 -0.17 -4.28
C SER A 209 -10.87 -0.41 -5.71
N THR A 210 -11.79 -0.40 -6.68
CA THR A 210 -11.44 -0.63 -8.10
C THR A 210 -10.67 0.54 -8.69
N LEU A 211 -10.91 1.78 -8.25
CA LEU A 211 -10.09 2.94 -8.63
C LEU A 211 -8.65 2.79 -8.12
N GLN A 212 -8.46 2.38 -6.86
CA GLN A 212 -7.13 2.16 -6.31
C GLN A 212 -6.41 1.03 -7.05
N GLN A 213 -7.09 -0.06 -7.37
CA GLN A 213 -6.55 -1.18 -8.12
C GLN A 213 -6.06 -0.75 -9.52
N GLU A 214 -6.91 -0.09 -10.28
CA GLU A 214 -6.57 0.31 -11.65
C GLU A 214 -5.54 1.44 -11.71
N ALA A 215 -5.58 2.37 -10.77
CA ALA A 215 -4.55 3.41 -10.65
C ALA A 215 -3.17 2.80 -10.29
N SER A 216 -3.15 1.74 -9.47
CA SER A 216 -1.92 1.02 -9.17
C SER A 216 -1.38 0.29 -10.40
N ARG A 217 -2.23 -0.45 -11.13
CA ARG A 217 -1.86 -1.22 -12.31
C ARG A 217 -1.37 -0.33 -13.46
N LYS A 218 -2.20 0.64 -13.85
CA LYS A 218 -1.98 1.45 -15.06
C LYS A 218 -1.13 2.69 -14.86
N LEU A 219 -1.22 3.32 -13.69
CA LEU A 219 -0.54 4.59 -13.42
C LEU A 219 0.66 4.44 -12.48
N GLY A 220 0.80 3.28 -11.83
CA GLY A 220 1.81 3.06 -10.78
C GLY A 220 1.58 3.94 -9.55
N PHE A 221 0.34 4.35 -9.28
CA PHE A 221 0.01 5.16 -8.11
C PHE A 221 -0.20 4.25 -6.90
N SER A 222 0.35 4.64 -5.75
CA SER A 222 -0.05 4.02 -4.49
C SER A 222 -1.48 4.39 -4.14
N SER A 223 -2.16 3.56 -3.32
CA SER A 223 -3.51 3.84 -2.82
C SER A 223 -3.60 5.21 -2.15
N LYS A 224 -2.55 5.60 -1.39
CA LYS A 224 -2.45 6.94 -0.78
C LYS A 224 -2.41 8.06 -1.80
N ARG A 225 -1.60 7.92 -2.86
CA ARG A 225 -1.50 8.91 -3.93
C ARG A 225 -2.81 9.00 -4.72
N THR A 226 -3.40 7.87 -5.05
CA THR A 226 -4.70 7.81 -5.75
C THR A 226 -5.77 8.58 -4.99
N MET A 227 -5.92 8.33 -3.68
CA MET A 227 -6.93 9.02 -2.88
C MET A 227 -6.63 10.52 -2.70
N ALA A 228 -5.37 10.91 -2.58
CA ALA A 228 -5.00 12.33 -2.50
C ALA A 228 -5.32 13.11 -3.78
N VAL A 229 -5.04 12.50 -4.95
CA VAL A 229 -5.35 13.11 -6.25
C VAL A 229 -6.86 13.11 -6.51
N ALA A 230 -7.56 12.02 -6.16
CA ALA A 230 -9.02 11.96 -6.30
C ALA A 230 -9.72 13.02 -5.42
N GLN A 231 -9.23 13.25 -4.20
CA GLN A 231 -9.73 14.32 -3.32
C GLN A 231 -9.59 15.70 -3.97
N GLN A 232 -8.45 15.99 -4.60
CA GLN A 232 -8.24 17.27 -5.31
C GLN A 232 -9.21 17.43 -6.48
N LEU A 233 -9.42 16.37 -7.26
CA LEU A 233 -10.37 16.38 -8.39
C LEU A 233 -11.83 16.56 -7.93
N TYR A 234 -12.17 16.05 -6.74
CA TYR A 234 -13.50 16.21 -6.15
C TYR A 234 -13.69 17.60 -5.54
N GLU A 235 -12.73 18.10 -4.74
CA GLU A 235 -12.84 19.37 -4.02
C GLU A 235 -12.90 20.58 -4.96
N GLY A 236 -12.24 20.52 -6.10
CA GLY A 236 -12.35 21.52 -7.14
C GLY A 236 -11.01 21.86 -7.82
N ILE A 237 -11.15 22.11 -9.11
CA ILE A 237 -10.08 22.61 -9.99
C ILE A 237 -10.54 23.94 -10.55
N GLU A 238 -9.64 24.92 -10.57
CA GLU A 238 -9.91 26.22 -11.14
C GLU A 238 -10.05 26.13 -12.66
N LEU A 239 -11.26 26.38 -13.18
CA LEU A 239 -11.53 26.42 -14.61
C LEU A 239 -11.87 27.85 -15.06
N PRO A 240 -11.34 28.33 -16.20
CA PRO A 240 -11.62 29.67 -16.71
C PRO A 240 -13.13 29.92 -16.90
N GLY A 241 -13.62 31.01 -16.30
CA GLY A 241 -15.04 31.40 -16.39
C GLY A 241 -16.01 30.62 -15.49
N GLU A 242 -15.56 29.55 -14.85
CA GLU A 242 -16.40 28.74 -13.95
C GLU A 242 -15.95 28.78 -12.47
N GLY A 243 -14.72 29.20 -12.21
CA GLY A 243 -14.11 29.17 -10.88
C GLY A 243 -13.70 27.73 -10.45
N SER A 244 -13.75 27.48 -9.15
CA SER A 244 -13.39 26.15 -8.61
C SER A 244 -14.55 25.15 -8.78
N VAL A 245 -14.32 24.10 -9.54
CA VAL A 245 -15.33 23.10 -9.89
C VAL A 245 -14.83 21.69 -9.63
N GLY A 246 -15.61 20.87 -8.95
CA GLY A 246 -15.33 19.44 -8.81
C GLY A 246 -15.45 18.71 -10.13
N LEU A 247 -14.40 18.00 -10.53
CA LEU A 247 -14.35 17.28 -11.79
C LEU A 247 -14.87 15.85 -11.72
N ILE A 248 -14.92 15.27 -10.52
CA ILE A 248 -15.42 13.90 -10.28
C ILE A 248 -16.45 13.90 -9.15
N THR A 249 -17.26 12.84 -9.11
CA THR A 249 -18.12 12.54 -7.98
C THR A 249 -17.28 12.09 -6.76
N TYR A 250 -17.90 12.02 -5.59
CA TYR A 250 -17.25 11.64 -4.34
C TYR A 250 -16.54 10.30 -4.45
N MET A 251 -15.25 10.30 -4.14
CA MET A 251 -14.36 9.17 -4.41
C MET A 251 -14.38 8.07 -3.33
N ARG A 252 -15.04 8.30 -2.18
CA ARG A 252 -15.22 7.27 -1.16
C ARG A 252 -16.60 6.66 -1.30
N THR A 253 -16.74 5.71 -2.19
CA THR A 253 -17.98 5.00 -2.47
C THR A 253 -17.72 3.52 -2.71
N ASP A 254 -18.66 2.69 -2.31
CA ASP A 254 -18.75 1.27 -2.61
C ASP A 254 -19.89 0.96 -3.61
N SER A 255 -20.61 1.98 -4.08
CA SER A 255 -21.65 1.87 -5.06
C SER A 255 -21.15 2.16 -6.48
N PRO A 256 -21.32 1.25 -7.44
CA PRO A 256 -21.03 1.49 -8.85
C PRO A 256 -22.22 2.09 -9.62
N ALA A 257 -23.31 2.43 -8.94
CA ALA A 257 -24.52 2.95 -9.56
C ALA A 257 -24.29 4.34 -10.17
N LEU A 258 -24.94 4.63 -11.28
CA LEU A 258 -25.00 5.97 -11.88
C LEU A 258 -26.42 6.50 -11.85
N SER A 259 -26.57 7.81 -11.66
CA SER A 259 -27.85 8.48 -11.80
C SER A 259 -28.36 8.39 -13.24
N SER A 260 -29.68 8.46 -13.43
CA SER A 260 -30.27 8.42 -14.78
C SER A 260 -29.74 9.56 -15.65
N ALA A 261 -29.59 10.76 -15.09
CA ALA A 261 -29.05 11.91 -15.81
C ALA A 261 -27.61 11.66 -16.29
N ALA A 262 -26.74 11.13 -15.44
CA ALA A 262 -25.37 10.79 -15.83
C ALA A 262 -25.33 9.71 -16.93
N GLN A 263 -26.23 8.72 -16.88
CA GLN A 263 -26.34 7.69 -17.91
C GLN A 263 -26.82 8.30 -19.25
N ASP A 264 -27.77 9.24 -19.21
CA ASP A 264 -28.25 9.94 -20.41
C ASP A 264 -27.16 10.78 -21.06
N ASP A 265 -26.41 11.55 -20.26
CA ASP A 265 -25.29 12.38 -20.73
C ASP A 265 -24.20 11.53 -21.37
N ILE A 266 -23.82 10.42 -20.71
CA ILE A 266 -22.82 9.49 -21.24
C ILE A 266 -23.33 8.83 -22.54
N ALA A 267 -24.61 8.42 -22.60
CA ALA A 267 -25.19 7.81 -23.77
C ALA A 267 -25.22 8.78 -24.97
N ALA A 268 -25.55 10.05 -24.72
CA ALA A 268 -25.49 11.10 -25.72
C ALA A 268 -24.07 11.29 -26.28
N LEU A 269 -23.06 11.41 -25.38
CA LEU A 269 -21.66 11.53 -25.79
C LEU A 269 -21.18 10.31 -26.60
N VAL A 270 -21.55 9.09 -26.19
CA VAL A 270 -21.17 7.86 -26.88
C VAL A 270 -21.82 7.82 -28.26
N ALA A 271 -23.11 8.20 -28.39
CA ALA A 271 -23.81 8.25 -29.66
C ALA A 271 -23.18 9.25 -30.63
N GLU A 272 -22.78 10.41 -30.15
CA GLU A 272 -22.13 11.47 -30.93
C GLU A 272 -20.72 11.06 -31.40
N ARG A 273 -19.87 10.55 -30.50
CA ARG A 273 -18.44 10.30 -30.79
C ARG A 273 -18.16 8.96 -31.47
N TYR A 274 -18.93 7.93 -31.13
CA TYR A 274 -18.66 6.55 -31.57
C TYR A 274 -19.80 5.96 -32.42
N GLY A 275 -21.01 6.53 -32.34
CA GLY A 275 -22.18 6.06 -33.05
C GLY A 275 -23.18 5.35 -32.14
N ARG A 276 -24.44 5.29 -32.56
CA ARG A 276 -25.55 4.74 -31.77
C ARG A 276 -25.40 3.25 -31.43
N ASN A 277 -24.75 2.50 -32.31
CA ASN A 277 -24.46 1.06 -32.07
C ASN A 277 -23.50 0.79 -30.91
N TYR A 278 -22.76 1.79 -30.46
CA TYR A 278 -21.90 1.69 -29.28
C TYR A 278 -22.64 1.99 -27.98
N VAL A 279 -23.85 2.49 -28.00
CA VAL A 279 -24.61 2.85 -26.79
C VAL A 279 -25.26 1.62 -26.19
N LYS A 280 -24.99 1.38 -24.90
CA LYS A 280 -25.69 0.38 -24.07
C LYS A 280 -25.81 0.87 -22.65
N ARG A 281 -26.91 1.51 -22.31
CA ARG A 281 -27.20 1.92 -20.93
C ARG A 281 -27.25 0.69 -20.03
N THR A 282 -26.45 0.70 -18.99
CA THR A 282 -26.37 -0.40 -18.01
C THR A 282 -26.50 0.15 -16.61
N GLN A 283 -27.52 -0.32 -15.87
CA GLN A 283 -27.68 0.00 -14.46
C GLN A 283 -26.92 -1.00 -13.63
N TYR A 284 -25.86 -0.54 -12.96
CA TYR A 284 -25.09 -1.33 -12.01
C TYR A 284 -25.69 -1.19 -10.60
N LYS A 285 -25.61 -2.25 -9.82
CA LYS A 285 -26.05 -2.28 -8.43
C LYS A 285 -24.88 -2.62 -7.54
N ALA A 286 -24.86 -2.08 -6.31
CA ALA A 286 -23.90 -2.48 -5.30
C ALA A 286 -24.07 -3.97 -4.95
N LYS A 287 -22.97 -4.68 -4.73
CA LYS A 287 -23.00 -6.09 -4.33
C LYS A 287 -23.50 -6.28 -2.90
N ALA A 288 -23.17 -5.34 -2.01
CA ALA A 288 -23.62 -5.38 -0.62
C ALA A 288 -25.09 -4.96 -0.51
N LYS A 289 -25.93 -5.75 0.17
CA LYS A 289 -27.33 -5.43 0.45
C LYS A 289 -27.51 -4.14 1.26
N GLN A 290 -26.46 -3.65 1.89
CA GLN A 290 -26.40 -2.45 2.75
C GLN A 290 -25.26 -1.53 2.29
N ALA A 291 -25.06 -1.39 0.97
CA ALA A 291 -24.19 -0.32 0.47
C ALA A 291 -24.65 1.00 1.14
N GLN A 292 -23.71 1.69 1.76
CA GLN A 292 -24.00 2.99 2.39
C GLN A 292 -24.66 3.86 1.32
N GLU A 293 -25.93 4.04 1.51
CA GLU A 293 -26.86 4.98 0.88
C GLU A 293 -26.42 5.66 -0.40
N ALA A 294 -27.25 5.61 -1.43
CA ALA A 294 -27.40 6.60 -2.50
C ALA A 294 -26.13 7.21 -3.13
N HIS A 295 -24.93 6.66 -2.83
CA HIS A 295 -23.69 7.11 -3.44
C HIS A 295 -23.64 6.64 -4.89
N GLU A 296 -23.28 7.56 -5.78
CA GLU A 296 -22.92 7.22 -7.15
C GLU A 296 -21.54 6.61 -7.24
N GLY A 297 -21.28 5.87 -8.31
CA GLY A 297 -19.95 5.48 -8.71
C GLY A 297 -19.07 6.69 -9.05
N ILE A 298 -17.76 6.50 -9.03
CA ILE A 298 -16.81 7.55 -9.36
C ILE A 298 -16.85 7.82 -10.86
N ARG A 299 -17.29 9.01 -11.25
CA ARG A 299 -17.45 9.46 -12.62
C ARG A 299 -17.09 10.94 -12.78
N PRO A 300 -16.86 11.42 -14.01
CA PRO A 300 -16.83 12.86 -14.27
C PRO A 300 -18.15 13.52 -13.88
N THR A 301 -18.11 14.71 -13.28
CA THR A 301 -19.32 15.51 -12.98
C THR A 301 -20.03 15.96 -14.26
N VAL A 302 -19.26 16.28 -15.28
CA VAL A 302 -19.73 16.64 -16.63
C VAL A 302 -18.93 15.84 -17.65
N VAL A 303 -19.56 14.84 -18.27
CA VAL A 303 -18.87 13.92 -19.19
C VAL A 303 -18.34 14.61 -20.45
N ALA A 304 -18.95 15.73 -20.86
CA ALA A 304 -18.48 16.54 -21.98
C ALA A 304 -17.12 17.23 -21.72
N ARG A 305 -16.71 17.37 -20.45
CA ARG A 305 -15.35 17.78 -20.09
C ARG A 305 -14.40 16.61 -20.30
N THR A 306 -14.00 16.39 -21.56
CA THR A 306 -13.08 15.29 -21.87
C THR A 306 -11.70 15.52 -21.26
N PRO A 307 -10.90 14.46 -21.08
CA PRO A 307 -9.53 14.60 -20.55
C PRO A 307 -8.68 15.62 -21.31
N GLU A 308 -8.87 15.72 -22.64
CA GLU A 308 -8.16 16.67 -23.48
C GLU A 308 -8.60 18.11 -23.22
N ALA A 309 -9.92 18.32 -23.04
CA ALA A 309 -10.48 19.65 -22.80
C ALA A 309 -10.00 20.29 -21.49
N VAL A 310 -9.77 19.50 -20.45
CA VAL A 310 -9.33 19.99 -19.13
C VAL A 310 -7.82 19.85 -18.90
N ALA A 311 -7.08 19.25 -19.85
CA ALA A 311 -5.67 18.90 -19.68
C ALA A 311 -4.77 20.06 -19.26
N ALA A 312 -5.05 21.28 -19.77
CA ALA A 312 -4.26 22.48 -19.48
C ALA A 312 -4.41 22.97 -18.03
N HIS A 313 -5.47 22.55 -17.32
CA HIS A 313 -5.80 22.97 -15.97
C HIS A 313 -5.42 21.92 -14.91
N LEU A 314 -4.92 20.76 -15.34
CA LEU A 314 -4.58 19.63 -14.49
C LEU A 314 -3.08 19.41 -14.42
N ASP A 315 -2.59 19.10 -13.22
CA ASP A 315 -1.24 18.57 -13.10
C ASP A 315 -1.13 17.16 -13.75
N PRO A 316 0.08 16.64 -13.99
CA PRO A 316 0.26 15.35 -14.65
C PRO A 316 -0.41 14.17 -13.92
N ALA A 317 -0.52 14.20 -12.58
CA ALA A 317 -1.15 13.12 -11.81
C ALA A 317 -2.68 13.24 -11.88
N GLN A 318 -3.21 14.44 -11.74
CA GLN A 318 -4.63 14.75 -11.89
C GLN A 318 -5.13 14.37 -13.28
N ARG A 319 -4.38 14.73 -14.34
CA ARG A 319 -4.74 14.40 -15.72
C ARG A 319 -4.81 12.90 -15.94
N LYS A 320 -3.81 12.13 -15.47
CA LYS A 320 -3.80 10.67 -15.62
C LYS A 320 -4.97 10.01 -14.89
N LEU A 321 -5.26 10.44 -13.66
CA LEU A 321 -6.35 9.86 -12.88
C LEU A 321 -7.71 10.25 -13.44
N TYR A 322 -7.90 11.49 -13.89
CA TYR A 322 -9.13 11.95 -14.52
C TYR A 322 -9.41 11.19 -15.84
N ASP A 323 -8.38 11.01 -16.68
CA ASP A 323 -8.48 10.22 -17.92
C ASP A 323 -8.94 8.78 -17.63
N LEU A 324 -8.35 8.16 -16.62
CA LEU A 324 -8.72 6.81 -16.18
C LEU A 324 -10.19 6.73 -15.74
N ILE A 325 -10.65 7.68 -14.92
CA ILE A 325 -12.02 7.75 -14.40
C ILE A 325 -13.00 8.01 -15.54
N TRP A 326 -12.68 8.96 -16.42
CA TRP A 326 -13.52 9.33 -17.55
C TRP A 326 -13.72 8.14 -18.51
N LYS A 327 -12.64 7.49 -18.91
CA LYS A 327 -12.69 6.33 -19.82
C LYS A 327 -13.50 5.18 -19.22
N ARG A 328 -13.33 4.90 -17.95
CA ARG A 328 -14.07 3.84 -17.27
C ARG A 328 -15.58 4.13 -17.20
N ALA A 329 -15.95 5.36 -16.84
CA ALA A 329 -17.34 5.79 -16.76
C ALA A 329 -18.01 5.70 -18.14
N VAL A 330 -17.37 6.21 -19.19
CA VAL A 330 -17.88 6.15 -20.56
C VAL A 330 -18.01 4.70 -21.03
N ALA A 331 -16.95 3.90 -20.88
CA ALA A 331 -16.96 2.49 -21.29
C ALA A 331 -18.04 1.67 -20.59
N SER A 332 -18.38 1.99 -19.34
CA SER A 332 -19.42 1.31 -18.58
C SER A 332 -20.83 1.41 -19.21
N GLN A 333 -21.07 2.42 -20.04
CA GLN A 333 -22.34 2.66 -20.73
C GLN A 333 -22.27 2.34 -22.24
N MET A 334 -21.20 1.61 -22.65
CA MET A 334 -21.01 1.18 -24.03
C MET A 334 -21.41 -0.27 -24.26
N ALA A 335 -21.65 -0.60 -25.52
CA ALA A 335 -21.98 -1.93 -25.98
C ALA A 335 -20.83 -2.92 -25.70
N GLN A 336 -21.18 -4.18 -25.53
CA GLN A 336 -20.25 -5.28 -25.35
C GLN A 336 -19.34 -5.44 -26.57
N ALA A 337 -18.09 -5.83 -26.35
CA ALA A 337 -17.23 -6.31 -27.41
C ALA A 337 -17.64 -7.73 -27.80
N LEU A 338 -17.67 -8.01 -29.10
CA LEU A 338 -18.05 -9.28 -29.68
C LEU A 338 -16.83 -9.92 -30.34
N TYR A 339 -16.56 -11.15 -29.95
CA TYR A 339 -15.49 -11.96 -30.51
C TYR A 339 -16.07 -13.22 -31.13
N ASP A 340 -15.66 -13.52 -32.34
CA ASP A 340 -15.87 -14.83 -32.94
C ASP A 340 -14.72 -15.74 -32.48
N GLN A 341 -15.05 -16.68 -31.63
CA GLN A 341 -14.10 -17.65 -31.06
C GLN A 341 -14.22 -18.98 -31.81
N THR A 342 -13.12 -19.45 -32.33
CA THR A 342 -13.02 -20.78 -32.96
C THR A 342 -12.13 -21.66 -32.09
N SER A 343 -12.61 -22.84 -31.74
CA SER A 343 -11.85 -23.89 -31.07
C SER A 343 -11.84 -25.13 -31.94
N VAL A 344 -10.66 -25.63 -32.21
CA VAL A 344 -10.45 -26.78 -33.12
C VAL A 344 -9.75 -27.88 -32.35
N ASP A 345 -10.41 -29.06 -32.26
CA ASP A 345 -9.80 -30.26 -31.74
C ASP A 345 -9.16 -31.02 -32.91
N ILE A 346 -7.88 -31.30 -32.79
CA ILE A 346 -7.05 -31.92 -33.82
C ILE A 346 -6.54 -33.25 -33.24
N LYS A 347 -6.88 -34.37 -33.87
CA LYS A 347 -6.48 -35.69 -33.46
C LYS A 347 -5.15 -36.05 -34.09
N ALA A 348 -4.20 -36.51 -33.24
CA ALA A 348 -2.93 -37.11 -33.63
C ALA A 348 -2.78 -38.45 -32.91
N GLY A 349 -3.06 -39.55 -33.58
CA GLY A 349 -3.16 -40.86 -32.94
C GLY A 349 -4.29 -40.91 -31.90
N GLU A 350 -3.97 -41.20 -30.63
CA GLU A 350 -4.95 -41.20 -29.52
C GLU A 350 -5.03 -39.83 -28.83
N LEU A 351 -4.15 -38.90 -29.13
CA LEU A 351 -4.10 -37.56 -28.47
C LEU A 351 -4.94 -36.55 -29.23
N ILE A 352 -5.58 -35.64 -28.46
CA ILE A 352 -6.34 -34.51 -28.98
C ILE A 352 -5.66 -33.23 -28.59
N PHE A 353 -5.13 -32.55 -29.59
CA PHE A 353 -4.58 -31.20 -29.47
C PHE A 353 -5.67 -30.17 -29.71
N ARG A 354 -5.54 -28.99 -29.11
CA ARG A 354 -6.49 -27.91 -29.31
C ARG A 354 -5.81 -26.65 -29.81
N ALA A 355 -6.33 -26.13 -30.92
CA ALA A 355 -6.04 -24.80 -31.40
C ALA A 355 -7.20 -23.86 -31.08
N THR A 356 -6.92 -22.64 -30.64
CA THR A 356 -7.94 -21.63 -30.37
C THR A 356 -7.60 -20.34 -31.10
N GLY A 357 -8.59 -19.75 -31.75
CA GLY A 357 -8.48 -18.44 -32.38
C GLY A 357 -9.61 -17.53 -31.95
N SER A 358 -9.36 -16.23 -31.97
CA SER A 358 -10.36 -15.25 -31.59
C SER A 358 -10.24 -14.02 -32.51
N VAL A 359 -11.34 -13.68 -33.16
CA VAL A 359 -11.39 -12.52 -34.06
C VAL A 359 -12.35 -11.48 -33.45
N LEU A 360 -11.87 -10.27 -33.26
CA LEU A 360 -12.69 -9.16 -32.79
C LEU A 360 -13.62 -8.72 -33.92
N ARG A 361 -14.93 -9.02 -33.78
CA ARG A 361 -15.96 -8.64 -34.74
C ARG A 361 -16.51 -7.23 -34.48
N PHE A 362 -16.66 -6.86 -33.22
CA PHE A 362 -17.08 -5.54 -32.79
C PHE A 362 -16.36 -5.16 -31.50
N ASP A 363 -15.68 -4.02 -31.53
CA ASP A 363 -14.82 -3.59 -30.42
C ASP A 363 -15.61 -3.05 -29.20
N GLY A 364 -16.81 -2.52 -29.41
CA GLY A 364 -17.67 -2.04 -28.31
C GLY A 364 -16.91 -1.11 -27.35
N PHE A 365 -17.01 -1.40 -26.04
CA PHE A 365 -16.36 -0.61 -24.99
C PHE A 365 -14.82 -0.67 -25.03
N VAL A 366 -14.25 -1.71 -25.64
CA VAL A 366 -12.78 -1.90 -25.74
C VAL A 366 -12.13 -0.73 -26.49
N ARG A 367 -12.87 -0.10 -27.40
CA ARG A 367 -12.44 1.12 -28.11
C ARG A 367 -12.03 2.26 -27.18
N VAL A 368 -12.60 2.31 -25.97
CA VAL A 368 -12.35 3.38 -24.99
C VAL A 368 -11.51 2.90 -23.83
N TYR A 369 -11.78 1.69 -23.33
CA TYR A 369 -11.18 1.21 -22.10
C TYR A 369 -11.06 -0.31 -22.00
N LEU A 370 -9.87 -0.74 -21.58
CA LEU A 370 -9.58 -2.11 -21.17
C LEU A 370 -9.05 -2.09 -19.74
N GLU A 371 -9.48 -3.02 -18.88
CA GLU A 371 -8.92 -3.16 -17.51
C GLU A 371 -7.47 -3.61 -17.56
N GLY A 372 -6.67 -3.11 -16.59
CA GLY A 372 -5.32 -3.61 -16.34
C GLY A 372 -5.35 -4.98 -15.65
N ARG A 373 -4.33 -5.79 -15.90
CA ARG A 373 -4.09 -7.07 -15.22
C ARG A 373 -2.90 -6.93 -14.27
N ASP A 374 -2.82 -7.77 -13.26
CA ASP A 374 -1.68 -7.80 -12.33
C ASP A 374 -0.46 -8.51 -12.94
N ASP A 375 -0.70 -9.41 -13.89
CA ASP A 375 0.32 -10.14 -14.64
C ASP A 375 0.15 -9.82 -16.15
N ASP A 376 1.27 -9.53 -16.82
CA ASP A 376 1.34 -9.15 -18.24
C ASP A 376 1.18 -10.37 -19.19
N VAL A 377 0.32 -11.32 -18.87
CA VAL A 377 0.02 -12.43 -19.76
C VAL A 377 -0.97 -11.93 -20.82
N GLU A 378 -0.46 -11.44 -21.92
CA GLU A 378 -1.22 -11.26 -23.14
C GLU A 378 -1.49 -12.64 -23.76
N GLU A 379 -2.68 -13.19 -23.51
CA GLU A 379 -3.23 -14.22 -24.38
C GLU A 379 -3.73 -13.53 -25.66
N GLU A 380 -2.86 -13.24 -26.58
CA GLU A 380 -3.23 -13.07 -27.96
C GLU A 380 -3.58 -14.46 -28.53
N ALA A 381 -4.86 -14.83 -28.42
CA ALA A 381 -5.38 -15.91 -29.23
C ALA A 381 -5.22 -15.48 -30.71
N GLY A 382 -4.28 -16.06 -31.40
CA GLY A 382 -4.03 -15.77 -32.82
C GLY A 382 -5.28 -15.98 -33.68
N THR A 383 -5.27 -15.50 -34.89
CA THR A 383 -6.30 -15.84 -35.88
C THR A 383 -6.06 -17.25 -36.41
N LEU A 384 -7.07 -18.10 -36.38
CA LEU A 384 -7.01 -19.41 -37.05
C LEU A 384 -7.52 -19.30 -38.51
N PRO A 385 -6.89 -20.04 -39.45
CA PRO A 385 -7.43 -20.17 -40.78
C PRO A 385 -8.77 -20.93 -40.77
N GLU A 386 -9.45 -20.94 -41.90
CA GLU A 386 -10.69 -21.68 -42.00
C GLU A 386 -10.41 -23.19 -42.08
N LEU A 387 -10.84 -23.92 -41.06
CA LEU A 387 -10.61 -25.37 -40.94
C LEU A 387 -11.92 -26.12 -40.99
N THR A 388 -11.91 -27.33 -41.60
CA THR A 388 -13.07 -28.19 -41.70
C THR A 388 -12.83 -29.57 -41.09
N VAL A 389 -13.87 -30.16 -40.53
CA VAL A 389 -13.77 -31.52 -39.92
C VAL A 389 -13.34 -32.52 -40.98
N GLY A 390 -12.39 -33.38 -40.64
CA GLY A 390 -11.76 -34.35 -41.54
C GLY A 390 -10.58 -33.83 -42.33
N GLN A 391 -10.28 -32.51 -42.28
CA GLN A 391 -9.13 -31.93 -42.93
C GLN A 391 -7.84 -32.47 -42.32
N VAL A 392 -6.89 -32.89 -43.17
CA VAL A 392 -5.55 -33.32 -42.76
C VAL A 392 -4.64 -32.09 -42.70
N LEU A 393 -3.89 -32.00 -41.62
CA LEU A 393 -2.88 -30.95 -41.43
C LEU A 393 -1.47 -31.56 -41.47
N ARG A 394 -0.55 -30.82 -42.01
CA ARG A 394 0.86 -31.22 -42.04
C ARG A 394 1.55 -30.75 -40.77
N LEU A 395 2.16 -31.68 -40.06
CA LEU A 395 3.00 -31.30 -38.92
C LEU A 395 4.26 -30.58 -39.42
N VAL A 396 4.52 -29.39 -38.90
CA VAL A 396 5.73 -28.59 -39.15
C VAL A 396 6.74 -28.84 -38.05
N GLU A 397 6.31 -28.62 -36.80
CA GLU A 397 7.14 -28.83 -35.61
C GLU A 397 6.29 -29.34 -34.46
N LEU A 398 6.88 -30.15 -33.59
CA LEU A 398 6.27 -30.61 -32.35
C LEU A 398 7.31 -30.55 -31.24
N THR A 399 7.06 -29.66 -30.30
CA THR A 399 7.99 -29.33 -29.22
C THR A 399 7.41 -29.75 -27.87
N PRO A 400 8.05 -30.65 -27.13
CA PRO A 400 7.75 -30.87 -25.73
C PRO A 400 8.29 -29.71 -24.90
N GLU A 401 7.43 -29.11 -24.06
CA GLU A 401 7.80 -28.02 -23.17
C GLU A 401 7.67 -28.43 -21.71
N GLN A 402 8.73 -28.21 -20.95
CA GLN A 402 8.77 -28.46 -19.52
C GLN A 402 8.21 -27.27 -18.77
N HIS A 403 7.34 -27.53 -17.81
CA HIS A 403 6.74 -26.52 -16.95
C HIS A 403 6.84 -26.95 -15.48
N PHE A 404 6.82 -25.95 -14.61
CA PHE A 404 6.74 -26.15 -13.19
C PHE A 404 5.57 -25.34 -12.63
N THR A 405 4.87 -25.91 -11.66
CA THR A 405 3.87 -25.10 -10.94
C THR A 405 4.57 -24.01 -10.15
N GLU A 406 3.96 -22.84 -10.11
CA GLU A 406 4.46 -21.68 -9.39
C GLU A 406 3.64 -21.44 -8.11
N PRO A 407 4.26 -20.92 -7.03
CA PRO A 407 3.54 -20.54 -5.84
C PRO A 407 2.57 -19.39 -6.15
N PRO A 408 1.53 -19.20 -5.31
CA PRO A 408 0.65 -18.05 -5.47
C PRO A 408 1.46 -16.74 -5.37
N PRO A 409 1.20 -15.74 -6.23
CA PRO A 409 1.97 -14.52 -6.23
C PRO A 409 1.75 -13.71 -4.94
N ARG A 410 2.80 -13.00 -4.48
CA ARG A 410 2.69 -12.05 -3.38
C ARG A 410 1.72 -10.94 -3.75
N TYR A 411 1.04 -10.39 -2.77
CA TYR A 411 0.12 -9.27 -2.98
C TYR A 411 0.84 -8.03 -3.51
N THR A 412 0.24 -7.40 -4.53
CA THR A 412 0.48 -6.00 -4.91
C THR A 412 -0.46 -5.10 -4.11
N GLU A 413 -0.32 -3.76 -4.19
CA GLU A 413 -1.34 -2.87 -3.61
C GLU A 413 -2.73 -3.15 -4.20
N ALA A 414 -2.80 -3.38 -5.50
CA ALA A 414 -4.05 -3.68 -6.20
C ALA A 414 -4.68 -4.99 -5.72
N SER A 415 -3.92 -6.09 -5.70
CA SER A 415 -4.46 -7.39 -5.31
C SER A 415 -4.75 -7.48 -3.81
N LEU A 416 -4.03 -6.72 -2.95
CA LEU A 416 -4.35 -6.63 -1.53
C LEU A 416 -5.66 -5.89 -1.29
N VAL A 417 -5.88 -4.74 -1.95
CA VAL A 417 -7.15 -3.99 -1.85
C VAL A 417 -8.32 -4.85 -2.35
N LYS A 418 -8.12 -5.57 -3.46
CA LYS A 418 -9.13 -6.52 -3.99
C LYS A 418 -9.46 -7.60 -2.96
N ALA A 419 -8.45 -8.24 -2.38
CA ALA A 419 -8.66 -9.30 -1.39
C ALA A 419 -9.34 -8.77 -0.11
N LEU A 420 -8.97 -7.59 0.38
CA LEU A 420 -9.65 -6.96 1.52
C LEU A 420 -11.14 -6.70 1.22
N GLU A 421 -11.46 -6.19 0.02
CA GLU A 421 -12.85 -5.99 -0.42
C GLU A 421 -13.62 -7.32 -0.50
N GLU A 422 -13.05 -8.35 -1.14
CA GLU A 422 -13.66 -9.66 -1.29
C GLU A 422 -13.96 -10.34 0.05
N HIS A 423 -13.11 -10.13 1.05
CA HIS A 423 -13.32 -10.62 2.41
C HIS A 423 -14.19 -9.69 3.28
N GLY A 424 -14.66 -8.56 2.77
CA GLY A 424 -15.46 -7.58 3.53
C GLY A 424 -14.67 -6.82 4.60
N ILE A 425 -13.34 -6.84 4.53
CA ILE A 425 -12.44 -6.24 5.52
C ILE A 425 -12.10 -4.80 5.14
N GLY A 426 -12.45 -3.87 6.03
CA GLY A 426 -12.30 -2.44 5.77
C GLY A 426 -13.41 -1.85 4.93
N ARG A 427 -13.31 -0.56 4.65
CA ARG A 427 -14.26 0.24 3.86
C ARG A 427 -13.48 1.29 3.06
N PRO A 428 -14.11 2.01 2.12
CA PRO A 428 -13.46 3.04 1.31
C PRO A 428 -12.51 3.98 2.05
N SER A 429 -12.85 4.36 3.29
CA SER A 429 -12.03 5.23 4.13
C SER A 429 -10.80 4.56 4.74
N THR A 430 -10.69 3.22 4.78
CA THR A 430 -9.67 2.50 5.55
C THR A 430 -8.60 1.79 4.72
N TYR A 431 -8.82 1.47 3.43
CA TYR A 431 -7.84 0.73 2.62
C TYR A 431 -6.48 1.43 2.56
N SER A 432 -6.46 2.67 2.09
CA SER A 432 -5.23 3.45 1.96
C SER A 432 -4.51 3.73 3.30
N PRO A 433 -5.20 4.15 4.39
CA PRO A 433 -4.58 4.29 5.71
C PRO A 433 -3.99 2.99 6.27
N THR A 434 -4.65 1.85 6.04
CA THR A 434 -4.16 0.53 6.48
C THR A 434 -2.84 0.20 5.80
N ILE A 435 -2.77 0.25 4.48
CA ILE A 435 -1.55 -0.02 3.71
C ILE A 435 -0.42 0.94 4.14
N SER A 436 -0.72 2.24 4.24
CA SER A 436 0.26 3.23 4.70
C SER A 436 0.80 2.89 6.09
N THR A 437 -0.06 2.45 7.02
CA THR A 437 0.35 2.08 8.37
C THR A 437 1.27 0.85 8.39
N LEU A 438 0.97 -0.17 7.59
CA LEU A 438 1.83 -1.36 7.48
C LEU A 438 3.25 -0.99 7.01
N MET A 439 3.35 -0.11 6.02
CA MET A 439 4.64 0.40 5.51
C MET A 439 5.35 1.29 6.54
N ASP A 440 4.66 2.25 7.14
CA ASP A 440 5.22 3.22 8.11
C ASP A 440 5.73 2.51 9.38
N ARG A 441 5.06 1.43 9.81
CA ARG A 441 5.46 0.59 10.95
C ARG A 441 6.56 -0.41 10.59
N LYS A 442 6.90 -0.52 9.30
CA LYS A 442 7.85 -1.50 8.78
C LYS A 442 7.43 -2.95 9.09
N TYR A 443 6.14 -3.22 9.04
CA TYR A 443 5.62 -4.58 9.10
C TYR A 443 5.80 -5.30 7.77
N VAL A 444 5.75 -4.53 6.70
CA VAL A 444 5.98 -4.99 5.34
C VAL A 444 6.90 -4.01 4.61
N ARG A 445 7.59 -4.48 3.61
CA ARG A 445 8.28 -3.67 2.61
C ARG A 445 7.68 -3.93 1.23
N LEU A 446 7.80 -2.96 0.36
CA LEU A 446 7.42 -3.11 -1.04
C LEU A 446 8.69 -3.34 -1.86
N ASP A 447 8.76 -4.47 -2.56
CA ASP A 447 9.83 -4.79 -3.48
C ASP A 447 9.21 -5.20 -4.83
N ARG A 448 9.64 -4.57 -5.92
CA ARG A 448 9.10 -4.78 -7.27
C ARG A 448 7.56 -4.77 -7.30
N LYS A 449 6.96 -3.79 -6.62
CA LYS A 449 5.51 -3.61 -6.45
C LYS A 449 4.79 -4.73 -5.66
N ARG A 450 5.49 -5.66 -5.02
CA ARG A 450 4.92 -6.76 -4.22
C ARG A 450 5.26 -6.58 -2.75
N PHE A 451 4.29 -6.87 -1.88
CA PHE A 451 4.49 -6.82 -0.43
C PHE A 451 5.25 -8.05 0.06
N HIS A 452 6.30 -7.78 0.82
CA HIS A 452 7.05 -8.78 1.57
C HIS A 452 6.88 -8.48 3.06
N PRO A 453 6.50 -9.44 3.90
CA PRO A 453 6.49 -9.23 5.33
C PRO A 453 7.94 -9.08 5.83
N GLU A 454 8.14 -8.17 6.77
CA GLU A 454 9.38 -8.06 7.52
C GLU A 454 9.31 -8.97 8.76
N ASP A 455 10.44 -9.39 9.30
CA ASP A 455 10.48 -10.22 10.52
C ASP A 455 9.58 -9.70 11.64
N VAL A 456 9.55 -8.37 11.82
CA VAL A 456 8.69 -7.76 12.84
C VAL A 456 7.20 -7.91 12.52
N GLY A 457 6.83 -7.93 11.24
CA GLY A 457 5.46 -8.18 10.80
C GLY A 457 5.03 -9.61 11.11
N ILE A 458 5.88 -10.59 10.83
CA ILE A 458 5.65 -12.02 11.12
C ILE A 458 5.48 -12.21 12.64
N VAL A 459 6.44 -11.72 13.43
CA VAL A 459 6.41 -11.81 14.89
C VAL A 459 5.16 -11.16 15.51
N VAL A 460 4.72 -10.02 14.98
CA VAL A 460 3.49 -9.35 15.44
C VAL A 460 2.26 -10.17 15.08
N THR A 461 2.22 -10.75 13.88
CA THR A 461 1.11 -11.61 13.45
C THR A 461 1.01 -12.85 14.34
N ASP A 462 2.11 -13.53 14.63
CA ASP A 462 2.13 -14.74 15.45
C ASP A 462 1.71 -14.44 16.89
N LEU A 463 2.25 -13.39 17.46
CA LEU A 463 1.89 -12.98 18.82
C LEU A 463 0.39 -12.61 18.91
N LEU A 464 -0.14 -11.89 17.92
CA LEU A 464 -1.55 -11.56 17.90
C LEU A 464 -2.43 -12.79 17.66
N ALA A 465 -2.01 -13.73 16.83
CA ALA A 465 -2.73 -14.98 16.60
C ALA A 465 -2.79 -15.87 17.86
N ASP A 466 -1.71 -15.91 18.62
CA ASP A 466 -1.66 -16.66 19.89
C ASP A 466 -2.51 -16.01 20.98
N VAL A 467 -2.36 -14.69 21.15
CA VAL A 467 -2.99 -13.97 22.30
C VAL A 467 -4.42 -13.54 21.98
N PHE A 468 -4.65 -13.03 20.77
CA PHE A 468 -5.91 -12.40 20.34
C PHE A 468 -6.42 -13.00 19.02
N PRO A 469 -6.62 -14.33 18.94
CA PRO A 469 -6.99 -15.00 17.69
C PRO A 469 -8.23 -14.38 17.04
N LYS A 470 -9.22 -13.97 17.84
CA LYS A 470 -10.46 -13.34 17.37
C LYS A 470 -10.20 -11.98 16.70
N VAL A 471 -9.29 -11.17 17.24
CA VAL A 471 -9.01 -9.82 16.70
C VAL A 471 -8.29 -9.87 15.35
N ILE A 472 -7.48 -10.91 15.12
CA ILE A 472 -6.75 -11.11 13.87
C ILE A 472 -7.53 -11.95 12.85
N ASP A 473 -8.67 -12.53 13.26
CA ASP A 473 -9.53 -13.31 12.40
C ASP A 473 -10.19 -12.46 11.32
N LEU A 474 -10.16 -12.94 10.08
CA LEU A 474 -10.70 -12.23 8.93
C LEU A 474 -12.22 -12.15 8.98
N GLY A 475 -12.88 -13.27 9.34
CA GLY A 475 -14.33 -13.36 9.45
C GLY A 475 -14.88 -12.42 10.52
N PHE A 476 -14.26 -12.41 11.69
CA PHE A 476 -14.62 -11.49 12.76
C PHE A 476 -14.48 -10.02 12.36
N THR A 477 -13.40 -9.68 11.62
CA THR A 477 -13.21 -8.30 11.15
C THR A 477 -14.29 -7.91 10.14
N ALA A 478 -14.68 -8.81 9.25
CA ALA A 478 -15.77 -8.60 8.30
C ALA A 478 -17.13 -8.44 9.01
N GLU A 479 -17.45 -9.32 9.97
CA GLU A 479 -18.68 -9.24 10.77
C GLU A 479 -18.79 -7.91 11.52
N MET A 480 -17.69 -7.44 12.11
CA MET A 480 -17.65 -6.15 12.78
C MET A 480 -17.94 -4.98 11.81
N GLU A 481 -17.44 -5.03 10.58
CA GLU A 481 -17.75 -4.03 9.55
C GLU A 481 -19.23 -4.05 9.16
N GLU A 482 -19.84 -5.24 9.05
CA GLU A 482 -21.27 -5.38 8.81
C GLU A 482 -22.10 -4.86 9.99
N ASP A 483 -21.68 -5.12 11.22
CA ASP A 483 -22.35 -4.61 12.41
C ASP A 483 -22.32 -3.08 12.46
N LEU A 484 -21.20 -2.47 12.08
CA LEU A 484 -21.09 -1.01 11.97
C LEU A 484 -22.02 -0.45 10.87
N ASP A 485 -22.23 -1.18 9.78
CA ASP A 485 -23.18 -0.79 8.72
C ASP A 485 -24.64 -0.97 9.21
N ARG A 486 -24.92 -1.99 10.02
CA ARG A 486 -26.24 -2.16 10.69
C ARG A 486 -26.55 -1.03 11.67
N ILE A 487 -25.54 -0.52 12.38
CA ILE A 487 -25.70 0.68 13.23
C ILE A 487 -26.02 1.89 12.35
N ALA A 488 -25.31 2.11 11.27
CA ALA A 488 -25.54 3.21 10.35
C ALA A 488 -26.95 3.21 9.73
N SER A 489 -27.52 2.02 9.51
CA SER A 489 -28.92 1.86 9.07
C SER A 489 -29.96 1.92 10.18
N GLY A 490 -29.55 2.03 11.45
CA GLY A 490 -30.44 2.02 12.62
C GLY A 490 -30.96 0.64 13.01
N ALA A 491 -30.46 -0.43 12.40
CA ALA A 491 -30.88 -1.81 12.66
C ALA A 491 -30.27 -2.40 13.96
N LYS A 492 -29.21 -1.76 14.51
CA LYS A 492 -28.50 -2.21 15.72
C LYS A 492 -28.06 -1.02 16.56
N PRO A 493 -28.23 -1.02 17.90
CA PRO A 493 -27.65 -0.02 18.77
C PRO A 493 -26.14 -0.23 18.92
N TRP A 494 -25.37 0.86 19.09
CA TRP A 494 -23.90 0.79 19.12
C TRP A 494 -23.32 0.43 20.50
N GLU A 495 -23.95 0.85 21.60
CA GLU A 495 -23.41 0.68 22.94
C GLU A 495 -23.25 -0.79 23.36
N PRO A 496 -24.24 -1.69 23.11
CA PRO A 496 -24.08 -3.11 23.41
C PRO A 496 -22.94 -3.76 22.63
N LEU A 497 -22.78 -3.41 21.34
CA LEU A 497 -21.68 -3.92 20.51
C LEU A 497 -20.32 -3.59 21.12
N VAL A 498 -20.12 -2.32 21.44
CA VAL A 498 -18.86 -1.82 22.01
C VAL A 498 -18.61 -2.41 23.41
N LYS A 499 -19.65 -2.54 24.23
CA LYS A 499 -19.55 -3.13 25.57
C LYS A 499 -19.10 -4.59 25.50
N THR A 500 -19.80 -5.40 24.72
CA THR A 500 -19.46 -6.83 24.54
C THR A 500 -18.03 -6.99 24.02
N PHE A 501 -17.66 -6.23 23.00
CA PHE A 501 -16.29 -6.26 22.46
C PHE A 501 -15.24 -5.87 23.49
N PHE A 502 -15.51 -4.83 24.30
CA PHE A 502 -14.60 -4.41 25.38
C PHE A 502 -14.40 -5.52 26.42
N GLU A 503 -15.49 -6.13 26.90
CA GLU A 503 -15.48 -7.20 27.90
C GLU A 503 -14.69 -8.42 27.38
N GLU A 504 -14.86 -8.79 26.12
CA GLU A 504 -14.12 -9.88 25.49
C GLU A 504 -12.62 -9.58 25.42
N VAL A 505 -12.22 -8.38 25.00
CA VAL A 505 -10.81 -7.98 24.90
C VAL A 505 -10.17 -7.94 26.30
N GLU A 506 -10.83 -7.36 27.31
CA GLU A 506 -10.34 -7.32 28.69
C GLU A 506 -10.20 -8.74 29.28
N GLY A 507 -11.20 -9.59 29.09
CA GLY A 507 -11.15 -10.98 29.54
C GLY A 507 -9.96 -11.74 28.91
N THR A 508 -9.76 -11.59 27.61
CA THR A 508 -8.63 -12.21 26.89
C THR A 508 -7.27 -11.71 27.42
N ILE A 509 -7.16 -10.39 27.67
CA ILE A 509 -5.93 -9.82 28.24
C ILE A 509 -5.67 -10.37 29.64
N ALA A 510 -6.67 -10.38 30.52
CA ALA A 510 -6.55 -10.88 31.89
C ALA A 510 -6.11 -12.35 31.92
N GLU A 511 -6.65 -13.17 31.02
CA GLU A 511 -6.37 -14.61 30.98
C GLU A 511 -4.98 -14.95 30.37
N ARG A 512 -4.60 -14.23 29.30
CA ARG A 512 -3.46 -14.63 28.45
C ARG A 512 -2.22 -13.77 28.60
N GLN A 513 -2.33 -12.52 29.10
CA GLN A 513 -1.23 -11.55 29.13
C GLN A 513 0.03 -12.05 29.87
N GLU A 514 -0.12 -12.82 30.95
CA GLU A 514 1.00 -13.36 31.74
C GLU A 514 1.63 -14.58 31.07
N LYS A 515 0.83 -15.37 30.35
CA LYS A 515 1.27 -16.61 29.69
C LYS A 515 2.09 -16.37 28.42
N VAL A 516 2.05 -15.16 27.87
CA VAL A 516 2.76 -14.83 26.62
C VAL A 516 4.25 -14.68 26.90
N SER A 517 5.05 -15.57 26.35
CA SER A 517 6.51 -15.46 26.32
C SER A 517 6.97 -14.49 25.21
N ARG A 518 8.23 -14.09 25.25
CA ARG A 518 8.85 -13.45 24.09
C ARG A 518 9.00 -14.49 23.00
N PRO A 519 8.87 -14.09 21.71
CA PRO A 519 9.06 -15.02 20.61
C PRO A 519 10.42 -15.70 20.67
N GLU A 520 10.41 -17.02 20.71
CA GLU A 520 11.59 -17.89 20.75
C GLU A 520 11.37 -19.07 19.78
N GLU A 521 12.41 -19.41 19.01
CA GLU A 521 12.41 -20.55 18.10
C GLU A 521 13.62 -21.44 18.43
N ALA A 522 13.39 -22.72 18.64
CA ALA A 522 14.47 -23.69 18.80
C ALA A 522 15.21 -23.84 17.46
N THR A 523 16.53 -23.98 17.51
CA THR A 523 17.34 -24.31 16.34
C THR A 523 18.08 -25.62 16.54
N ASP A 524 18.54 -26.25 15.47
CA ASP A 524 19.38 -27.45 15.54
C ASP A 524 20.88 -27.13 15.66
N GLU A 525 21.24 -25.84 15.61
CA GLU A 525 22.63 -25.39 15.68
C GLU A 525 23.20 -25.52 17.12
N LEU A 526 24.30 -26.22 17.26
CA LEU A 526 25.03 -26.33 18.54
C LEU A 526 25.65 -24.98 18.93
N CYS A 527 25.68 -24.69 20.23
CA CYS A 527 26.35 -23.49 20.72
C CYS A 527 27.86 -23.59 20.49
N PRO A 528 28.51 -22.65 19.77
CA PRO A 528 29.96 -22.72 19.52
C PRO A 528 30.83 -22.65 20.77
N THR A 529 30.28 -22.15 21.88
CA THR A 529 31.05 -21.98 23.12
C THR A 529 30.95 -23.17 24.08
N CYS A 530 29.78 -23.85 24.09
CA CYS A 530 29.58 -24.95 25.07
C CYS A 530 28.80 -26.14 24.46
N GLY A 531 28.45 -26.09 23.19
CA GLY A 531 27.62 -27.11 22.56
C GLY A 531 28.29 -28.46 22.41
N GLU A 532 29.60 -28.51 22.13
CA GLU A 532 30.37 -29.75 22.01
C GLU A 532 30.41 -30.53 23.33
N GLU A 533 30.55 -29.82 24.44
CA GLU A 533 30.65 -30.44 25.76
C GLU A 533 29.30 -30.77 26.40
N THR A 534 28.26 -29.98 26.11
CA THR A 534 27.00 -30.01 26.84
C THR A 534 25.80 -30.40 25.99
N GLY A 535 25.95 -30.51 24.67
CA GLY A 535 24.84 -30.69 23.72
C GLY A 535 23.92 -29.47 23.60
N ALA A 536 24.31 -28.32 24.19
CA ALA A 536 23.47 -27.12 24.18
C ALA A 536 23.32 -26.54 22.77
N LYS A 537 22.07 -26.31 22.36
CA LYS A 537 21.72 -25.71 21.08
C LYS A 537 21.51 -24.19 21.22
N LEU A 538 21.58 -23.50 20.12
CA LEU A 538 21.15 -22.10 20.03
C LEU A 538 19.64 -21.99 19.97
N VAL A 539 19.11 -20.92 20.55
CA VAL A 539 17.70 -20.54 20.48
C VAL A 539 17.64 -19.17 19.82
N ARG A 540 16.85 -19.07 18.80
CA ARG A 540 16.55 -17.82 18.11
C ARG A 540 15.55 -17.03 18.93
N LYS A 541 15.94 -15.84 19.39
CA LYS A 541 15.14 -15.00 20.30
C LYS A 541 14.90 -13.62 19.68
N TRP A 542 13.73 -13.06 19.95
CA TRP A 542 13.42 -11.70 19.51
C TRP A 542 13.98 -10.65 20.49
N GLY A 543 14.82 -9.76 19.98
CA GLY A 543 15.44 -8.67 20.73
C GLY A 543 15.02 -7.28 20.23
N ARG A 544 15.57 -6.24 20.85
CA ARG A 544 15.29 -4.83 20.48
C ARG A 544 15.63 -4.51 19.01
N TYR A 545 16.59 -5.22 18.43
CA TYR A 545 17.12 -4.96 17.09
C TYR A 545 16.74 -6.04 16.07
N GLY A 546 15.86 -6.96 16.42
CA GLY A 546 15.43 -8.09 15.61
C GLY A 546 15.87 -9.43 16.19
N TRP A 547 15.86 -10.46 15.36
CA TRP A 547 16.24 -11.80 15.74
C TRP A 547 17.74 -11.92 16.07
N PHE A 548 18.05 -12.61 17.16
CA PHE A 548 19.40 -13.01 17.53
C PHE A 548 19.41 -14.45 18.03
N LEU A 549 20.53 -15.11 17.88
CA LEU A 549 20.78 -16.43 18.42
C LEU A 549 21.46 -16.31 19.78
N SER A 550 20.99 -17.08 20.74
CA SER A 550 21.51 -17.14 22.10
C SER A 550 21.61 -18.59 22.53
N CYS A 551 22.63 -18.92 23.34
CA CYS A 551 22.73 -20.26 23.92
C CYS A 551 21.48 -20.58 24.76
N SER A 552 20.98 -21.83 24.67
CA SER A 552 19.86 -22.33 25.49
C SER A 552 20.19 -22.35 26.98
N ARG A 553 21.45 -22.39 27.34
CA ARG A 553 21.96 -22.36 28.75
C ARG A 553 22.20 -20.94 29.28
N TYR A 554 21.68 -19.90 28.64
CA TYR A 554 21.75 -18.57 29.23
C TYR A 554 21.01 -18.55 30.59
N PRO A 555 21.59 -17.97 31.68
CA PRO A 555 22.74 -17.07 31.73
C PRO A 555 24.12 -17.76 31.94
N ASP A 556 24.20 -19.08 32.09
CA ASP A 556 25.47 -19.79 32.33
C ASP A 556 26.43 -19.64 31.14
N CYS A 557 25.90 -19.82 29.91
CA CYS A 557 26.63 -19.51 28.70
C CYS A 557 26.07 -18.20 28.07
N LYS A 558 26.93 -17.22 27.89
CA LYS A 558 26.58 -15.87 27.41
C LYS A 558 26.72 -15.70 25.89
N TYR A 559 26.94 -16.79 25.16
CA TYR A 559 27.05 -16.70 23.69
C TYR A 559 25.80 -16.14 23.06
N ARG A 560 25.98 -15.17 22.19
CA ARG A 560 24.93 -14.57 21.39
C ARG A 560 25.50 -13.99 20.09
N ARG A 561 24.74 -14.08 19.00
CA ARG A 561 25.06 -13.44 17.72
C ARG A 561 23.79 -12.95 17.01
N ASN A 562 23.92 -12.08 16.04
CA ASN A 562 22.80 -11.70 15.18
C ASN A 562 22.36 -12.94 14.37
N ALA A 563 21.07 -13.18 14.21
CA ALA A 563 20.57 -14.33 13.46
C ALA A 563 21.01 -14.35 11.99
N ASN A 564 21.28 -13.18 11.40
CA ASN A 564 21.71 -13.04 10.01
C ASN A 564 23.24 -13.10 9.82
N GLN A 565 24.01 -13.39 10.87
CA GLN A 565 25.47 -13.56 10.80
C GLN A 565 25.85 -15.03 10.89
N SER A 566 26.86 -15.46 10.12
CA SER A 566 27.46 -16.79 10.30
C SER A 566 28.24 -16.84 11.63
N ALA A 567 28.52 -18.04 12.16
CA ALA A 567 29.33 -18.22 13.36
C ALA A 567 30.75 -17.64 13.18
N GLU A 568 31.32 -17.76 11.98
CA GLU A 568 32.63 -17.22 11.60
C GLU A 568 32.66 -15.70 11.63
N GLN A 569 31.67 -15.06 11.01
CA GLN A 569 31.51 -13.59 11.00
C GLN A 569 31.28 -13.03 12.41
N ALA A 570 30.62 -13.79 13.29
CA ALA A 570 30.42 -13.40 14.68
C ALA A 570 31.71 -13.55 15.51
N ALA A 571 32.55 -14.54 15.21
CA ALA A 571 33.86 -14.75 15.83
C ALA A 571 34.85 -13.65 15.44
N GLU A 572 34.89 -13.26 14.16
CA GLU A 572 35.71 -12.13 13.66
C GLU A 572 35.34 -10.79 14.31
N GLN A 573 34.06 -10.58 14.63
CA GLN A 573 33.57 -9.35 15.29
C GLN A 573 33.70 -9.40 16.83
N ALA A 574 34.00 -10.54 17.41
CA ALA A 574 34.09 -10.70 18.87
C ALA A 574 35.39 -10.10 19.46
N GLU A 575 36.46 -9.95 18.71
CA GLU A 575 37.64 -9.22 19.09
C GLU A 575 37.42 -7.71 18.96
N PRO A 576 37.45 -6.95 20.06
CA PRO A 576 37.26 -5.51 19.99
C PRO A 576 38.43 -4.87 19.25
N GLU A 577 38.21 -4.31 18.11
CA GLU A 577 39.22 -3.57 17.32
C GLU A 577 39.67 -2.34 18.12
N LEU A 578 40.75 -2.54 18.88
CA LEU A 578 41.44 -1.46 19.60
C LEU A 578 42.07 -0.52 18.60
N THR A 579 41.81 0.76 18.76
CA THR A 579 42.41 1.81 17.94
C THR A 579 43.47 2.57 18.73
N ASP A 580 44.44 3.16 18.05
CA ASP A 580 45.47 4.01 18.65
C ASP A 580 44.92 5.40 19.07
N VAL A 581 43.62 5.60 18.91
CA VAL A 581 42.97 6.88 19.26
C VAL A 581 42.76 6.93 20.77
N PRO A 582 43.35 7.90 21.50
CA PRO A 582 43.16 8.03 22.94
C PRO A 582 41.76 8.58 23.24
N CYS A 583 41.17 8.06 24.32
CA CYS A 583 39.89 8.56 24.80
C CYS A 583 40.00 10.00 25.29
N PRO A 584 39.15 10.92 24.82
CA PRO A 584 39.19 12.34 25.18
C PRO A 584 38.93 12.61 26.68
N LYS A 585 38.43 11.61 27.43
CA LYS A 585 38.10 11.75 28.84
C LYS A 585 39.14 11.12 29.76
N CYS A 586 39.78 10.00 29.39
CA CYS A 586 40.67 9.26 30.30
C CYS A 586 41.98 8.82 29.65
N GLY A 587 42.25 9.12 28.39
CA GLY A 587 43.48 8.80 27.67
C GLY A 587 43.66 7.31 27.29
N LYS A 588 42.80 6.39 27.73
CA LYS A 588 42.88 4.96 27.35
C LYS A 588 42.53 4.73 25.88
N PRO A 589 43.01 3.67 25.23
CA PRO A 589 42.67 3.34 23.86
C PRO A 589 41.13 3.26 23.64
N MET A 590 40.67 3.62 22.46
CA MET A 590 39.25 3.50 22.11
C MET A 590 38.98 2.28 21.24
N ILE A 591 37.78 1.76 21.33
CA ILE A 591 37.27 0.58 20.60
C ILE A 591 36.25 1.05 19.58
N LYS A 592 36.38 0.56 18.35
CA LYS A 592 35.38 0.77 17.29
C LYS A 592 34.09 0.02 17.63
N ARG A 593 32.99 0.73 17.70
CA ARG A 593 31.65 0.21 17.99
C ARG A 593 30.64 0.70 16.96
N SER A 594 29.61 -0.09 16.71
CA SER A 594 28.48 0.32 15.87
C SER A 594 27.32 0.80 16.76
N GLY A 595 26.74 1.94 16.42
CA GLY A 595 25.60 2.54 17.11
C GLY A 595 24.49 2.94 16.18
N ARG A 596 23.37 3.43 16.75
CA ARG A 596 22.18 3.88 15.99
C ARG A 596 22.48 4.93 14.90
N PHE A 597 23.56 5.68 15.06
CA PHE A 597 23.95 6.77 14.17
C PHE A 597 25.19 6.44 13.32
N GLY A 598 25.57 5.17 13.25
CA GLY A 598 26.74 4.69 12.53
C GLY A 598 27.89 4.24 13.45
N PRO A 599 29.06 3.88 12.90
CA PRO A 599 30.23 3.46 13.66
C PRO A 599 30.79 4.62 14.47
N PHE A 600 31.22 4.33 15.71
CA PHE A 600 31.84 5.28 16.62
C PHE A 600 32.95 4.63 17.45
N LEU A 601 33.84 5.41 18.01
CA LEU A 601 34.84 4.98 18.98
C LEU A 601 34.29 5.16 20.39
N GLY A 602 34.25 4.07 21.15
CA GLY A 602 33.92 4.07 22.57
C GLY A 602 35.16 3.77 23.41
N CYS A 603 35.27 4.35 24.61
CA CYS A 603 36.39 4.05 25.50
C CYS A 603 36.47 2.56 25.85
N SER A 604 37.66 1.98 25.86
CA SER A 604 37.89 0.59 26.28
C SER A 604 37.51 0.34 27.76
N ASP A 605 37.51 1.38 28.59
CA ASP A 605 37.15 1.30 30.02
C ASP A 605 35.64 1.55 30.29
N TYR A 606 34.78 1.42 29.26
CA TYR A 606 33.34 1.46 29.50
C TYR A 606 32.86 0.23 30.29
N PRO A 607 32.00 0.37 31.32
CA PRO A 607 31.17 1.54 31.67
C PRO A 607 31.78 2.57 32.61
N LYS A 608 33.00 2.36 33.12
CA LYS A 608 33.67 3.31 34.03
C LYS A 608 33.95 4.64 33.36
N CYS A 609 34.43 4.61 32.13
CA CYS A 609 34.59 5.81 31.30
C CYS A 609 33.56 5.81 30.12
N LYS A 610 32.77 6.87 30.03
CA LYS A 610 31.78 7.06 28.95
C LYS A 610 32.30 7.95 27.82
N GLY A 611 33.60 7.92 27.53
CA GLY A 611 34.21 8.65 26.42
C GLY A 611 33.74 8.09 25.07
N ILE A 612 33.31 8.94 24.18
CA ILE A 612 32.85 8.58 22.81
C ILE A 612 33.49 9.54 21.85
N LYS A 613 33.94 9.04 20.68
CA LYS A 613 34.36 9.82 19.51
C LYS A 613 33.72 9.23 18.27
N ASN A 614 33.06 10.05 17.47
CA ASN A 614 32.40 9.56 16.24
C ASN A 614 33.45 9.32 15.15
N LEU A 615 33.36 8.18 14.45
CA LEU A 615 34.15 7.88 13.27
C LEU A 615 33.52 8.58 12.07
N GLY A 616 34.24 9.60 11.54
CA GLY A 616 33.76 10.37 10.38
C GLY A 616 33.28 11.78 10.70
N GLU A 617 33.55 12.32 11.90
CA GLU A 617 33.44 13.78 12.11
C GLU A 617 34.50 14.49 11.26
N GLN A 618 34.07 15.00 10.11
CA GLN A 618 34.90 15.90 9.31
C GLN A 618 35.06 17.19 10.08
N SER A 619 36.30 17.57 10.39
CA SER A 619 36.62 18.88 10.94
C SER A 619 36.59 19.91 9.84
N TYR A 620 35.89 20.99 10.09
CA TYR A 620 35.77 22.14 9.19
C TYR A 620 36.68 23.32 9.61
N GLY A 621 37.54 23.06 10.60
CA GLY A 621 38.52 24.04 11.11
C GLY A 621 38.27 24.45 12.56
N THR A 622 39.17 25.30 13.09
CA THR A 622 39.15 25.76 14.47
C THR A 622 37.94 26.67 14.73
N CYS A 623 37.30 26.48 15.87
CA CYS A 623 36.12 27.27 16.27
C CYS A 623 36.49 28.77 16.39
N PRO A 624 35.82 29.66 15.65
CA PRO A 624 36.11 31.09 15.65
C PRO A 624 35.77 31.79 16.97
N LYS A 625 34.88 31.16 17.80
CA LYS A 625 34.45 31.71 19.09
C LYS A 625 35.42 31.38 20.23
N CYS A 626 35.78 30.11 20.41
CA CYS A 626 36.62 29.70 21.55
C CYS A 626 38.08 29.47 21.19
N GLY A 627 38.44 29.35 19.92
CA GLY A 627 39.84 29.14 19.47
C GLY A 627 40.47 27.79 19.85
N GLN A 628 39.77 26.96 20.61
CA GLN A 628 40.29 25.69 21.19
C GLN A 628 39.57 24.44 20.68
N GLY A 629 38.32 24.58 20.23
CA GLY A 629 37.51 23.47 19.67
C GLY A 629 37.51 23.51 18.15
N GLU A 630 37.05 22.44 17.56
CA GLU A 630 36.87 22.32 16.12
C GLU A 630 35.38 22.35 15.75
N ILE A 631 35.08 22.88 14.58
CA ILE A 631 33.73 22.85 14.02
C ILE A 631 33.48 21.50 13.35
N VAL A 632 32.46 20.80 13.80
CA VAL A 632 32.09 19.46 13.32
C VAL A 632 30.63 19.41 12.92
N SER A 633 30.29 18.54 11.96
CA SER A 633 28.91 18.35 11.54
C SER A 633 28.11 17.54 12.56
N LYS A 634 26.92 18.00 12.93
CA LYS A 634 25.98 17.31 13.82
C LYS A 634 24.58 17.24 13.20
N ARG A 635 23.76 16.31 13.68
CA ARG A 635 22.35 16.22 13.26
C ARG A 635 21.40 16.56 14.40
N THR A 636 20.38 17.35 14.09
CA THR A 636 19.27 17.62 15.03
C THR A 636 18.41 16.40 15.24
N LYS A 637 17.56 16.39 16.27
CA LYS A 637 16.56 15.32 16.52
C LYS A 637 15.59 15.11 15.33
N ARG A 638 15.42 16.13 14.47
CA ARG A 638 14.58 16.09 13.26
C ARG A 638 15.36 15.73 11.97
N GLY A 639 16.64 15.31 12.09
CA GLY A 639 17.46 14.84 10.97
C GLY A 639 18.18 15.93 10.16
N LYS A 640 18.01 17.23 10.46
CA LYS A 640 18.73 18.32 9.79
C LYS A 640 20.18 18.40 10.28
N THR A 641 21.14 18.54 9.35
CA THR A 641 22.55 18.75 9.65
C THR A 641 22.81 20.20 10.04
N PHE A 642 23.66 20.41 11.04
CA PHE A 642 24.21 21.72 11.44
C PHE A 642 25.67 21.54 11.86
N TYR A 643 26.41 22.62 11.95
CA TYR A 643 27.84 22.62 12.20
C TYR A 643 28.09 23.37 13.51
N SER A 644 28.73 22.72 14.49
CA SER A 644 28.93 23.34 15.82
C SER A 644 30.28 22.99 16.40
N CYS A 645 30.72 23.78 17.36
CA CYS A 645 31.92 23.49 18.14
C CYS A 645 31.78 22.13 18.86
N ASN A 646 32.82 21.31 18.81
CA ASN A 646 32.87 20.00 19.48
C ASN A 646 32.95 20.13 21.02
N ARG A 647 33.22 21.33 21.54
CA ARG A 647 33.26 21.64 23.00
C ARG A 647 31.90 22.07 23.57
N TYR A 648 30.82 21.91 22.85
CA TYR A 648 29.49 22.13 23.45
C TYR A 648 29.29 21.19 24.68
N PRO A 649 28.75 21.64 25.82
CA PRO A 649 28.12 22.94 26.08
C PRO A 649 29.04 24.12 26.44
N ASP A 650 30.36 23.92 26.62
CA ASP A 650 31.28 24.96 27.03
C ASP A 650 31.45 26.08 25.96
N CYS A 651 31.20 25.71 24.70
CA CYS A 651 31.12 26.66 23.58
C CYS A 651 29.88 26.36 22.74
N ASP A 652 29.01 27.37 22.59
CA ASP A 652 27.70 27.26 21.91
C ASP A 652 27.72 27.69 20.43
N PHE A 653 28.93 27.92 19.86
CA PHE A 653 29.05 28.32 18.46
C PHE A 653 28.46 27.28 17.51
N ALA A 654 27.55 27.69 16.61
CA ALA A 654 26.90 26.85 15.63
C ALA A 654 26.55 27.59 14.32
N LEU A 655 26.60 26.86 13.22
CA LEU A 655 26.21 27.27 11.87
C LEU A 655 25.20 26.30 11.28
N TRP A 656 24.29 26.82 10.45
CA TRP A 656 23.29 25.97 9.77
C TRP A 656 23.75 25.48 8.39
N GLN A 657 24.78 26.10 7.82
CA GLN A 657 25.39 25.73 6.55
C GLN A 657 26.84 25.31 6.77
N ALA A 658 27.35 24.45 5.86
CA ALA A 658 28.74 24.02 5.92
C ALA A 658 29.67 25.25 5.72
N PRO A 659 30.68 25.43 6.57
CA PRO A 659 31.72 26.41 6.31
C PRO A 659 32.42 26.14 4.97
N LEU A 660 32.87 27.19 4.30
CA LEU A 660 33.68 27.05 3.09
C LEU A 660 35.05 26.47 3.44
N SER A 661 35.66 25.74 2.51
CA SER A 661 37.00 25.19 2.66
C SER A 661 38.11 26.25 2.67
N GLN A 662 37.86 27.39 2.06
CA GLN A 662 38.81 28.51 2.01
C GLN A 662 38.70 29.37 3.27
N PRO A 663 39.84 29.73 3.88
CA PRO A 663 39.87 30.64 5.02
C PRO A 663 39.57 32.10 4.64
N CYS A 664 39.18 32.88 5.61
CA CYS A 664 38.97 34.32 5.43
C CYS A 664 40.28 35.01 5.01
N PRO A 665 40.31 35.78 3.92
CA PRO A 665 41.51 36.47 3.46
C PRO A 665 42.02 37.53 4.44
N SER A 666 41.15 38.05 5.31
CA SER A 666 41.52 39.10 6.27
C SER A 666 42.06 38.55 7.59
N CYS A 667 41.63 37.39 8.07
CA CYS A 667 42.00 36.88 9.41
C CYS A 667 42.26 35.39 9.51
N GLY A 668 42.21 34.63 8.39
CA GLY A 668 42.45 33.19 8.35
C GLY A 668 41.38 32.31 8.98
N SER A 669 40.27 32.88 9.46
CA SER A 669 39.20 32.11 10.15
C SER A 669 38.16 31.58 9.16
N LEU A 670 37.16 30.81 9.65
CA LEU A 670 36.12 30.18 8.84
C LEU A 670 35.20 31.19 8.16
N LEU A 671 34.88 30.93 6.91
CA LEU A 671 33.86 31.61 6.13
C LEU A 671 32.54 30.82 6.17
N ALA A 672 31.47 31.49 6.57
CA ALA A 672 30.12 30.94 6.54
C ALA A 672 29.39 31.48 5.31
N PRO A 673 28.76 30.60 4.48
CA PRO A 673 27.91 31.05 3.37
C PRO A 673 26.77 31.93 3.86
N ASP A 674 26.44 32.96 3.12
CA ASP A 674 25.29 33.85 3.37
C ASP A 674 24.01 33.27 2.72
N LYS A 675 22.90 34.01 2.82
CA LYS A 675 21.67 33.64 2.10
C LYS A 675 21.82 33.76 0.58
N ASP A 676 22.67 34.68 0.12
CA ASP A 676 23.09 34.74 -1.27
C ASP A 676 24.24 33.73 -1.48
N PRO A 677 24.11 32.73 -2.35
CA PRO A 677 25.13 31.69 -2.58
C PRO A 677 26.46 32.27 -3.13
N ASN A 678 26.47 33.49 -3.62
CA ASN A 678 27.66 34.15 -4.16
C ASN A 678 28.48 34.90 -3.11
N THR A 679 28.00 34.99 -1.87
CA THR A 679 28.69 35.72 -0.78
C THR A 679 28.88 34.84 0.45
N ALA A 680 29.94 35.10 1.19
CA ALA A 680 30.25 34.44 2.45
C ALA A 680 30.78 35.47 3.47
N THR A 681 30.37 35.30 4.71
CA THR A 681 30.79 36.19 5.80
C THR A 681 31.73 35.48 6.78
N CYS A 682 32.82 36.12 7.16
CA CYS A 682 33.75 35.57 8.13
C CYS A 682 33.08 35.46 9.52
N ALA A 683 33.08 34.28 10.09
CA ALA A 683 32.49 34.01 11.40
C ALA A 683 33.26 34.66 12.59
N LYS A 684 34.48 35.20 12.37
CA LYS A 684 35.31 35.86 13.39
C LYS A 684 35.38 37.35 13.24
N CYS A 685 35.72 37.88 12.05
CA CYS A 685 35.95 39.32 11.84
C CYS A 685 34.79 40.03 11.12
N GLY A 686 33.78 39.29 10.64
CA GLY A 686 32.62 39.88 9.95
C GLY A 686 32.88 40.34 8.51
N THR A 687 34.09 40.13 7.97
CA THR A 687 34.39 40.49 6.58
C THR A 687 33.55 39.69 5.62
N GLN A 688 32.84 40.36 4.73
CA GLN A 688 32.07 39.73 3.65
C GLN A 688 32.93 39.62 2.40
N VAL A 689 32.94 38.49 1.75
CA VAL A 689 33.73 38.18 0.55
C VAL A 689 32.83 37.56 -0.52
N ARG A 690 33.14 37.76 -1.79
CA ARG A 690 32.49 37.05 -2.89
C ARG A 690 33.13 35.69 -3.07
N VAL A 691 32.31 34.65 -3.16
CA VAL A 691 32.79 33.29 -3.32
C VAL A 691 33.64 33.12 -4.59
N SER A 692 33.32 33.86 -5.65
CA SER A 692 34.10 33.89 -6.89
C SER A 692 35.52 34.44 -6.75
N GLU A 693 35.78 35.29 -5.76
CA GLU A 693 37.09 35.88 -5.48
C GLU A 693 37.99 34.98 -4.64
N LEU A 694 37.42 33.90 -4.07
CA LEU A 694 38.17 32.91 -3.28
C LEU A 694 38.79 31.78 -4.13
N VAL A 695 38.53 31.72 -5.41
CA VAL A 695 38.96 30.62 -6.31
C VAL A 695 40.30 30.93 -7.01
N THR A 696 40.89 32.08 -6.80
CA THR A 696 42.14 32.52 -7.44
C THR A 696 43.28 32.69 -6.41
N VAL A 697 43.86 31.59 -5.93
CA VAL A 697 45.28 31.49 -5.56
C VAL A 697 45.74 30.02 -5.71
#